data_e601e712b541e3b5d18539c88b798ae1
#
_entry.id   e601e712b541e3b5d18539c88b798ae1
#
_cell.length_a   1.000
_cell.length_b   1.000
_cell.length_c   1.000
_cell.angle_alpha   90.00
_cell.angle_beta   90.00
_cell.angle_gamma   90.00
#
_symmetry.space_group_name_H-M   'P 1'
#
loop_
_entity.id
_entity.type
_entity.pdbx_description
1 polymer ?
#
loop_
_entity_poly.entity_id
_entity_poly.type
_entity_poly.pdbx_seq_one_letter_code
_entity_poly.pdbx_strand_id
1 'polypeptide(L)'
;MTDGGRGTVGVECGLGPQVDVAAAVATELQDLAQARPADAFAWLGPHVDADGNRLIRVLVPDARRVEVVSAGGRRWDLRSMGLPGLFAGPAGDEEIPLLALHFAHGIEQVHDAYAFGPLLDEELLQRIHQGDADAMRALGATAMTLHGVAGVRFAVWAPNARRVAVIGDFNGWDGRRHPMRLRHRAGVWELFVPGVKPVDCYKFRIMGAQGQLLPDKLDPMARWAERAPATASRVPAAAPLHWNDQPWLDRRRRLGAAAPLSIYEVHAGSWQRLDDGSALDWDGLAERLIPHVTGLGFTHIELLPVSEHPFGGSWGYQPLGIYAPTARYGTPEDFARFVDRCHQAGLGVIVDWVGAHFPEDGHGLARFDGTALYEHADPREGKHADWDTLIYNYGRNEVAGYLLGSAVEWIERFHIDGLRVDAVASMLYRDYSRADGQWVPNVQGGRENLEAVAFLQRMNQTLRERFPDVLVIAEESTAWPGVTRAVADGGLGFTHKWNMGWMHDTLQYLRRDPVHRPHHHSEISFGLVYAFSERFVLPLSHDEVVHGKGSLLRKMPGDRGQQLAQLRAYYAFMWAHPGSKLLFMGGEFGQAEEWAHQRGLEWQQAGTPEGGGLMRLVADLNAQLRQQSVLHQHEHDERGFAWSVGDDNGNSVFAFVRQDPTGRAPAVLVVSNFTPVQRDGYRVGVPTPGRWSECLNTDSHHYAGGNAGNLGTVGTDSRPMHGHAQSLRLTLPPLSTLYLQVAQ
;
A
#
# COMPACT_ATOMS: atom_id res chain seq x y z
N MET A 1 37.61 -75.31 37.72
CA MET A 1 38.51 -75.95 36.75
C MET A 1 37.95 -75.63 35.40
N THR A 2 38.72 -74.81 34.68
CA THR A 2 39.01 -74.76 33.26
C THR A 2 37.79 -74.45 32.35
N ASP A 3 37.84 -73.45 31.63
CA ASP A 3 38.62 -72.85 30.57
C ASP A 3 37.67 -72.62 29.38
N GLY A 4 37.41 -71.50 28.91
CA GLY A 4 38.04 -70.65 27.99
C GLY A 4 37.57 -70.95 26.56
N GLY A 5 36.76 -70.11 25.98
CA GLY A 5 36.37 -70.18 24.58
C GLY A 5 35.84 -68.85 24.12
N ARG A 6 36.69 -67.91 23.71
CA ARG A 6 36.35 -66.71 23.01
C ARG A 6 35.99 -67.04 21.57
N GLY A 7 34.74 -66.92 21.22
CA GLY A 7 34.25 -66.85 19.80
C GLY A 7 34.12 -65.41 19.37
N THR A 8 35.03 -64.96 18.54
CA THR A 8 34.93 -63.70 17.77
C THR A 8 33.93 -63.90 16.64
N VAL A 9 32.75 -63.26 16.79
CA VAL A 9 31.83 -63.09 15.68
C VAL A 9 32.29 -61.89 14.85
N GLY A 10 32.89 -62.17 13.72
CA GLY A 10 33.22 -61.18 12.71
C GLY A 10 31.91 -60.65 12.09
N VAL A 11 31.59 -59.40 12.34
CA VAL A 11 30.57 -58.67 11.59
C VAL A 11 31.27 -58.22 10.29
N GLU A 12 30.99 -58.89 9.19
CA GLU A 12 31.29 -58.38 7.86
C GLU A 12 30.41 -57.14 7.64
N CYS A 13 30.98 -55.92 7.80
CA CYS A 13 30.44 -54.69 7.28
C CYS A 13 30.52 -54.78 5.74
N GLY A 14 29.34 -55.01 5.11
CA GLY A 14 29.20 -54.89 3.68
C GLY A 14 29.57 -53.46 3.29
N LEU A 15 30.70 -53.32 2.59
CA LEU A 15 31.10 -52.07 1.93
C LEU A 15 30.05 -51.77 0.82
N GLY A 16 29.19 -50.77 1.11
CA GLY A 16 28.43 -50.10 0.05
C GLY A 16 29.43 -49.58 -1.03
N PRO A 17 28.95 -49.29 -2.24
CA PRO A 17 29.83 -48.89 -3.35
C PRO A 17 30.67 -47.68 -2.90
N GLN A 18 32.02 -47.85 -2.95
CA GLN A 18 32.95 -46.74 -2.77
C GLN A 18 32.65 -45.71 -3.84
N VAL A 19 31.98 -44.61 -3.46
CA VAL A 19 31.82 -43.44 -4.34
C VAL A 19 33.23 -42.93 -4.59
N ASP A 20 33.65 -42.92 -5.83
CA ASP A 20 34.90 -42.31 -6.26
C ASP A 20 34.81 -40.79 -5.95
N VAL A 21 35.40 -40.37 -4.85
CA VAL A 21 35.37 -38.97 -4.39
C VAL A 21 35.93 -38.03 -5.45
N ALA A 22 36.92 -38.45 -6.23
CA ALA A 22 37.51 -37.66 -7.32
C ALA A 22 36.49 -37.45 -8.47
N ALA A 23 35.73 -38.49 -8.81
CA ALA A 23 34.69 -38.40 -9.84
C ALA A 23 33.50 -37.54 -9.35
N ALA A 24 33.12 -37.63 -8.08
CA ALA A 24 32.07 -36.77 -7.49
C ALA A 24 32.48 -35.31 -7.50
N VAL A 25 33.70 -34.96 -7.08
CA VAL A 25 34.29 -33.63 -7.15
C VAL A 25 34.27 -33.06 -8.58
N ALA A 26 34.67 -33.86 -9.56
CA ALA A 26 34.66 -33.44 -10.96
C ALA A 26 33.25 -33.15 -11.49
N THR A 27 32.25 -33.92 -11.04
CA THR A 27 30.84 -33.74 -11.42
C THR A 27 30.29 -32.44 -10.84
N GLU A 28 30.47 -32.14 -9.56
CA GLU A 28 29.97 -30.92 -8.96
C GLU A 28 30.61 -29.63 -9.50
N LEU A 29 31.92 -29.65 -9.78
CA LEU A 29 32.60 -28.55 -10.44
C LEU A 29 32.10 -28.34 -11.88
N GLN A 30 31.77 -29.42 -12.59
CA GLN A 30 31.15 -29.35 -13.90
C GLN A 30 29.73 -28.77 -13.81
N ASP A 31 28.96 -29.16 -12.80
CA ASP A 31 27.61 -28.62 -12.57
C ASP A 31 27.66 -27.13 -12.27
N LEU A 32 28.59 -26.65 -11.45
CA LEU A 32 28.82 -25.23 -11.23
C LEU A 32 29.15 -24.49 -12.52
N ALA A 33 30.10 -25.00 -13.32
CA ALA A 33 30.50 -24.39 -14.59
C ALA A 33 29.35 -24.33 -15.60
N GLN A 34 28.39 -25.24 -15.52
CA GLN A 34 27.21 -25.34 -16.41
C GLN A 34 25.95 -24.71 -15.81
N ALA A 35 26.06 -23.99 -14.70
CA ALA A 35 24.96 -23.39 -13.96
C ALA A 35 23.89 -24.40 -13.50
N ARG A 36 24.29 -25.61 -13.15
CA ARG A 36 23.45 -26.64 -12.54
C ARG A 36 23.50 -26.56 -11.02
N PRO A 37 22.59 -27.26 -10.31
CA PRO A 37 22.59 -27.27 -8.84
C PRO A 37 23.87 -27.88 -8.27
N ALA A 38 24.59 -27.09 -7.50
CA ALA A 38 25.74 -27.53 -6.70
C ALA A 38 25.98 -26.48 -5.60
N ASP A 39 26.59 -26.87 -4.48
CA ASP A 39 27.00 -25.93 -3.44
C ASP A 39 28.26 -25.17 -3.86
N ALA A 40 28.07 -23.92 -4.29
CA ALA A 40 29.18 -23.08 -4.71
C ALA A 40 30.21 -22.85 -3.61
N PHE A 41 29.80 -22.74 -2.35
CA PHE A 41 30.69 -22.47 -1.23
C PHE A 41 31.46 -23.71 -0.75
N ALA A 42 31.01 -24.91 -1.11
CA ALA A 42 31.80 -26.12 -0.90
C ALA A 42 33.05 -26.19 -1.83
N TRP A 43 32.99 -25.46 -2.95
CA TRP A 43 34.00 -25.60 -4.00
C TRP A 43 34.75 -24.32 -4.38
N LEU A 44 34.05 -23.17 -4.39
CA LEU A 44 34.62 -21.88 -4.77
C LEU A 44 35.11 -21.12 -3.52
N GLY A 45 36.00 -20.17 -3.76
CA GLY A 45 36.62 -19.39 -2.68
C GLY A 45 37.89 -20.01 -2.11
N PRO A 46 38.40 -19.43 -1.01
CA PRO A 46 39.56 -19.94 -0.28
C PRO A 46 39.22 -21.22 0.46
N HIS A 47 40.06 -22.24 0.33
CA HIS A 47 39.99 -23.53 1.03
C HIS A 47 41.35 -23.92 1.57
N VAL A 48 41.37 -24.87 2.50
CA VAL A 48 42.59 -25.50 2.97
C VAL A 48 42.62 -26.95 2.46
N ASP A 49 43.71 -27.35 1.79
CA ASP A 49 43.86 -28.71 1.32
C ASP A 49 44.28 -29.70 2.46
N ALA A 50 44.43 -30.99 2.13
CA ALA A 50 44.77 -32.01 3.11
C ALA A 50 46.16 -31.80 3.74
N ASP A 51 47.03 -31.07 3.05
CA ASP A 51 48.43 -30.78 3.49
C ASP A 51 48.51 -29.44 4.27
N GLY A 52 47.37 -28.75 4.46
CA GLY A 52 47.29 -27.48 5.19
C GLY A 52 47.61 -26.25 4.32
N ASN A 53 47.75 -26.40 3.01
CA ASN A 53 47.97 -25.25 2.11
C ASN A 53 46.68 -24.53 1.80
N ARG A 54 46.75 -23.18 1.71
CA ARG A 54 45.60 -22.35 1.32
C ARG A 54 45.49 -22.31 -0.20
N LEU A 55 44.38 -22.80 -0.70
CA LEU A 55 44.02 -22.81 -2.13
C LEU A 55 42.80 -21.90 -2.37
N ILE A 56 42.71 -21.34 -3.56
CA ILE A 56 41.52 -20.68 -4.06
C ILE A 56 41.03 -21.31 -5.36
N ARG A 57 39.72 -21.50 -5.49
CA ARG A 57 39.05 -21.88 -6.73
C ARG A 57 38.07 -20.76 -7.12
N VAL A 58 38.17 -20.35 -8.38
CA VAL A 58 37.45 -19.20 -8.92
C VAL A 58 36.72 -19.62 -10.18
N LEU A 59 35.43 -19.35 -10.25
CA LEU A 59 34.62 -19.57 -11.47
C LEU A 59 34.30 -18.21 -12.09
N VAL A 60 35.02 -17.90 -13.18
CA VAL A 60 34.81 -16.69 -13.98
C VAL A 60 34.69 -17.09 -15.43
N PRO A 61 33.43 -17.32 -15.91
CA PRO A 61 33.20 -17.58 -17.33
C PRO A 61 33.82 -16.50 -18.21
N ASP A 62 34.36 -16.92 -19.37
CA ASP A 62 34.96 -16.03 -20.37
C ASP A 62 36.26 -15.32 -19.96
N ALA A 63 36.77 -15.49 -18.75
CA ALA A 63 38.09 -15.04 -18.36
C ALA A 63 39.15 -15.91 -19.07
N ARG A 64 40.15 -15.27 -19.66
CA ARG A 64 41.29 -15.93 -20.32
C ARG A 64 42.39 -16.31 -19.35
N ARG A 65 42.52 -15.55 -18.25
CA ARG A 65 43.52 -15.67 -17.21
C ARG A 65 43.00 -15.07 -15.92
N VAL A 66 43.36 -15.63 -14.78
CA VAL A 66 43.07 -15.11 -13.46
C VAL A 66 44.32 -15.07 -12.62
N GLU A 67 44.61 -13.93 -12.01
CA GLU A 67 45.74 -13.77 -11.10
C GLU A 67 45.20 -13.44 -9.69
N VAL A 68 45.89 -13.92 -8.64
CA VAL A 68 45.75 -13.40 -7.28
C VAL A 68 46.74 -12.23 -7.14
N VAL A 69 46.26 -11.16 -6.46
CA VAL A 69 47.03 -9.94 -6.21
C VAL A 69 47.16 -9.77 -4.70
N SER A 70 48.38 -9.81 -4.14
CA SER A 70 48.60 -9.56 -2.72
C SER A 70 48.55 -8.06 -2.41
N ALA A 71 48.36 -7.71 -1.14
CA ALA A 71 48.41 -6.33 -0.64
C ALA A 71 49.75 -5.63 -0.97
N GLY A 72 50.84 -6.39 -1.04
CA GLY A 72 52.15 -5.90 -1.48
C GLY A 72 52.32 -5.77 -2.98
N GLY A 73 51.29 -5.99 -3.80
CA GLY A 73 51.32 -5.88 -5.26
C GLY A 73 51.93 -7.07 -5.98
N ARG A 74 52.32 -8.12 -5.28
CA ARG A 74 52.80 -9.37 -5.90
C ARG A 74 51.65 -10.08 -6.58
N ARG A 75 51.88 -10.65 -7.79
CA ARG A 75 50.88 -11.35 -8.60
C ARG A 75 51.34 -12.75 -8.94
N TRP A 76 50.41 -13.69 -9.00
CA TRP A 76 50.65 -15.04 -9.49
C TRP A 76 49.39 -15.62 -10.18
N ASP A 77 49.61 -16.46 -11.18
CA ASP A 77 48.55 -17.07 -11.96
C ASP A 77 47.83 -18.20 -11.21
N LEU A 78 46.52 -18.24 -11.38
CA LEU A 78 45.73 -19.43 -11.16
C LEU A 78 45.72 -20.29 -12.42
N ARG A 79 45.80 -21.62 -12.28
CA ARG A 79 45.80 -22.57 -13.37
C ARG A 79 44.37 -22.93 -13.78
N SER A 80 44.09 -23.02 -15.08
CA SER A 80 42.82 -23.58 -15.57
C SER A 80 42.69 -25.04 -15.15
N MET A 81 41.50 -25.40 -14.68
CA MET A 81 41.16 -26.77 -14.25
C MET A 81 40.57 -27.63 -15.39
N GLY A 82 40.66 -27.20 -16.63
CA GLY A 82 40.11 -27.94 -17.79
C GLY A 82 38.59 -27.75 -18.01
N LEU A 83 37.93 -27.00 -17.12
CA LEU A 83 36.54 -26.56 -17.29
C LEU A 83 36.52 -25.08 -17.67
N PRO A 84 35.63 -24.64 -18.59
CA PRO A 84 35.55 -23.25 -19.01
C PRO A 84 35.30 -22.30 -17.81
N GLY A 85 36.21 -21.34 -17.62
CA GLY A 85 36.12 -20.33 -16.59
C GLY A 85 36.50 -20.78 -15.17
N LEU A 86 36.86 -22.04 -14.94
CA LEU A 86 37.31 -22.55 -13.65
C LEU A 86 38.83 -22.52 -13.52
N PHE A 87 39.29 -21.79 -12.50
CA PHE A 87 40.72 -21.63 -12.19
C PHE A 87 40.99 -22.02 -10.74
N ALA A 88 42.20 -22.55 -10.46
CA ALA A 88 42.60 -22.85 -9.08
C ALA A 88 44.13 -22.64 -8.90
N GLY A 89 44.54 -22.38 -7.68
CA GLY A 89 45.91 -22.21 -7.28
C GLY A 89 46.08 -21.71 -5.85
N PRO A 90 47.26 -21.30 -5.43
CA PRO A 90 47.51 -20.77 -4.09
C PRO A 90 46.68 -19.53 -3.81
N ALA A 91 46.03 -19.46 -2.66
CA ALA A 91 45.23 -18.29 -2.25
C ALA A 91 46.07 -17.09 -1.75
N GLY A 92 47.36 -17.37 -1.37
CA GLY A 92 48.17 -16.39 -0.63
C GLY A 92 47.78 -16.30 0.85
N ASP A 93 48.32 -15.28 1.52
CA ASP A 93 48.12 -15.10 2.95
C ASP A 93 46.93 -14.21 3.31
N GLU A 94 46.36 -13.51 2.32
CA GLU A 94 45.24 -12.62 2.48
C GLU A 94 43.96 -13.36 2.87
N GLU A 95 43.23 -12.87 3.86
CA GLU A 95 41.94 -13.44 4.26
C GLU A 95 40.93 -13.32 3.11
N ILE A 96 40.86 -12.15 2.47
CA ILE A 96 39.98 -11.86 1.33
C ILE A 96 40.88 -11.60 0.09
N PRO A 97 41.10 -12.56 -0.79
CA PRO A 97 41.98 -12.42 -1.95
C PRO A 97 41.43 -11.38 -2.94
N LEU A 98 42.33 -10.52 -3.45
CA LEU A 98 42.05 -9.66 -4.61
C LEU A 98 42.45 -10.43 -5.89
N LEU A 99 41.56 -10.44 -6.85
CA LEU A 99 41.75 -11.13 -8.12
C LEU A 99 41.89 -10.12 -9.27
N ALA A 100 42.79 -10.37 -10.20
CA ALA A 100 42.82 -9.69 -11.48
C ALA A 100 42.29 -10.65 -12.57
N LEU A 101 41.15 -10.30 -13.13
CA LEU A 101 40.44 -11.10 -14.14
C LEU A 101 40.76 -10.54 -15.53
N HIS A 102 41.37 -11.34 -16.39
CA HIS A 102 41.75 -10.93 -17.74
C HIS A 102 40.73 -11.40 -18.77
N PHE A 103 39.96 -10.49 -19.29
CA PHE A 103 38.99 -10.73 -20.36
C PHE A 103 39.50 -10.25 -21.72
N ALA A 104 38.76 -10.51 -22.78
CA ALA A 104 39.06 -9.99 -24.12
C ALA A 104 39.03 -8.44 -24.20
N HIS A 105 38.18 -7.84 -23.36
CA HIS A 105 37.93 -6.39 -23.32
C HIS A 105 38.78 -5.63 -22.30
N GLY A 106 39.51 -6.31 -21.42
CA GLY A 106 40.34 -5.66 -20.42
C GLY A 106 40.60 -6.49 -19.17
N ILE A 107 41.12 -5.83 -18.15
CA ILE A 107 41.40 -6.41 -16.83
C ILE A 107 40.48 -5.80 -15.80
N GLU A 108 39.78 -6.64 -15.06
CA GLU A 108 38.96 -6.25 -13.90
C GLU A 108 39.64 -6.68 -12.62
N GLN A 109 39.60 -5.83 -11.58
CA GLN A 109 40.06 -6.21 -10.24
C GLN A 109 38.88 -6.32 -9.30
N VAL A 110 38.69 -7.51 -8.70
CA VAL A 110 37.56 -7.80 -7.82
C VAL A 110 38.04 -8.64 -6.63
N HIS A 111 37.40 -8.49 -5.48
CA HIS A 111 37.54 -9.49 -4.42
C HIS A 111 36.65 -10.69 -4.72
N ASP A 112 37.07 -11.88 -4.26
CA ASP A 112 36.28 -13.08 -4.47
C ASP A 112 35.02 -13.09 -3.58
N ALA A 113 33.84 -13.20 -4.20
CA ALA A 113 32.56 -13.24 -3.49
C ALA A 113 32.43 -14.44 -2.53
N TYR A 114 33.13 -15.53 -2.81
CA TYR A 114 33.09 -16.77 -2.01
C TYR A 114 34.07 -16.79 -0.85
N ALA A 115 34.85 -15.74 -0.66
CA ALA A 115 35.72 -15.55 0.50
C ALA A 115 34.95 -15.09 1.75
N PHE A 116 33.69 -14.67 1.60
CA PHE A 116 32.88 -14.18 2.72
C PHE A 116 32.01 -15.28 3.31
N GLY A 117 31.97 -15.36 4.62
CA GLY A 117 31.18 -16.33 5.38
C GLY A 117 29.66 -16.10 5.29
N PRO A 118 28.88 -16.88 6.07
CA PRO A 118 27.45 -16.60 6.25
C PRO A 118 27.24 -15.21 6.86
N LEU A 119 26.23 -14.48 6.38
CA LEU A 119 25.97 -13.08 6.72
C LEU A 119 24.75 -12.90 7.60
N LEU A 120 23.73 -13.73 7.39
CA LEU A 120 22.54 -13.78 8.24
C LEU A 120 22.79 -14.80 9.34
N ASP A 121 22.68 -14.38 10.60
CA ASP A 121 22.83 -15.29 11.73
C ASP A 121 21.61 -16.22 11.88
N GLU A 122 21.77 -17.29 12.67
CA GLU A 122 20.73 -18.32 12.84
C GLU A 122 19.49 -17.77 13.56
N GLU A 123 19.64 -16.80 14.47
CA GLU A 123 18.53 -16.17 15.18
C GLU A 123 17.66 -15.37 14.20
N LEU A 124 18.28 -14.56 13.35
CA LEU A 124 17.59 -13.79 12.32
C LEU A 124 16.88 -14.70 11.32
N LEU A 125 17.53 -15.80 10.89
CA LEU A 125 16.93 -16.79 10.00
C LEU A 125 15.72 -17.48 10.66
N GLN A 126 15.78 -17.77 11.94
CA GLN A 126 14.64 -18.33 12.67
C GLN A 126 13.49 -17.33 12.76
N ARG A 127 13.76 -16.05 13.00
CA ARG A 127 12.75 -14.99 13.01
C ARG A 127 12.11 -14.80 11.64
N ILE A 128 12.89 -14.89 10.55
CA ILE A 128 12.36 -14.88 9.17
C ILE A 128 11.36 -16.03 8.99
N HIS A 129 11.72 -17.25 9.37
CA HIS A 129 10.84 -18.41 9.28
C HIS A 129 9.56 -18.27 10.13
N GLN A 130 9.61 -17.52 11.22
CA GLN A 130 8.46 -17.19 12.07
C GLN A 130 7.60 -16.04 11.51
N GLY A 131 8.01 -15.43 10.40
CA GLY A 131 7.33 -14.31 9.79
C GLY A 131 7.42 -13.01 10.62
N ASP A 132 8.53 -12.80 11.31
CA ASP A 132 8.81 -11.55 11.99
C ASP A 132 9.05 -10.43 10.94
N ALA A 133 8.30 -9.34 11.04
CA ALA A 133 8.30 -8.27 10.05
C ALA A 133 9.67 -7.58 9.90
N ASP A 134 10.37 -7.34 11.00
CA ASP A 134 11.68 -6.68 10.96
C ASP A 134 12.75 -7.62 10.41
N ALA A 135 12.67 -8.92 10.78
CA ALA A 135 13.56 -9.93 10.23
C ALA A 135 13.36 -10.12 8.71
N MET A 136 12.11 -10.13 8.25
CA MET A 136 11.82 -10.19 6.80
C MET A 136 12.45 -9.02 6.04
N ARG A 137 12.47 -7.83 6.61
CA ARG A 137 13.09 -6.62 6.01
C ARG A 137 14.62 -6.70 5.90
N ALA A 138 15.24 -7.69 6.53
CA ALA A 138 16.67 -7.99 6.33
C ALA A 138 16.94 -8.72 5.02
N LEU A 139 15.92 -9.26 4.33
CA LEU A 139 16.08 -9.80 2.98
C LEU A 139 16.26 -8.67 1.95
N GLY A 140 16.53 -9.03 0.69
CA GLY A 140 16.79 -8.11 -0.40
C GLY A 140 18.25 -7.68 -0.51
N ALA A 141 18.49 -6.60 -1.24
CA ALA A 141 19.82 -6.02 -1.45
C ALA A 141 20.17 -5.01 -0.35
N THR A 142 21.30 -5.23 0.32
CA THR A 142 21.80 -4.34 1.38
C THR A 142 23.24 -3.97 1.10
N ALA A 143 23.49 -2.68 0.83
CA ALA A 143 24.85 -2.16 0.70
C ALA A 143 25.57 -2.18 2.06
N MET A 144 26.78 -2.70 2.07
CA MET A 144 27.56 -2.84 3.31
C MET A 144 29.06 -2.92 3.02
N THR A 145 29.87 -2.81 4.06
CA THR A 145 31.33 -3.00 4.01
C THR A 145 31.69 -4.16 4.93
N LEU A 146 32.35 -5.19 4.37
CA LEU A 146 32.84 -6.36 5.11
C LEU A 146 34.37 -6.48 4.96
N HIS A 147 35.07 -6.64 6.07
CA HIS A 147 36.55 -6.71 6.07
C HIS A 147 37.23 -5.61 5.25
N GLY A 148 36.63 -4.39 5.25
CA GLY A 148 37.12 -3.25 4.48
C GLY A 148 36.73 -3.25 2.99
N VAL A 149 36.00 -4.24 2.50
CA VAL A 149 35.53 -4.36 1.12
C VAL A 149 34.08 -3.90 1.01
N ALA A 150 33.84 -2.86 0.21
CA ALA A 150 32.47 -2.40 -0.08
C ALA A 150 31.79 -3.31 -1.09
N GLY A 151 30.50 -3.55 -0.91
CA GLY A 151 29.71 -4.39 -1.79
C GLY A 151 28.25 -4.45 -1.33
N VAL A 152 27.53 -5.44 -1.84
CA VAL A 152 26.10 -5.65 -1.56
C VAL A 152 25.84 -7.09 -1.13
N ARG A 153 25.17 -7.27 0.01
CA ARG A 153 24.55 -8.54 0.36
C ARG A 153 23.23 -8.66 -0.34
N PHE A 154 23.01 -9.75 -1.07
CA PHE A 154 21.72 -10.16 -1.61
C PHE A 154 21.20 -11.32 -0.77
N ALA A 155 19.91 -11.28 -0.45
CA ALA A 155 19.25 -12.35 0.29
C ALA A 155 17.80 -12.50 -0.20
N VAL A 156 17.37 -13.74 -0.50
CA VAL A 156 16.04 -14.04 -1.01
C VAL A 156 15.49 -15.34 -0.48
N TRP A 157 14.19 -15.35 -0.14
CA TRP A 157 13.50 -16.55 0.32
C TRP A 157 12.96 -17.36 -0.88
N ALA A 158 13.51 -18.56 -1.07
CA ALA A 158 13.15 -19.48 -2.15
C ALA A 158 13.45 -20.94 -1.73
N PRO A 159 12.68 -21.48 -0.74
CA PRO A 159 13.01 -22.74 -0.06
C PRO A 159 13.02 -23.97 -0.97
N ASN A 160 12.24 -23.96 -2.05
CA ASN A 160 12.11 -25.11 -2.96
C ASN A 160 13.00 -24.98 -4.21
N ALA A 161 13.69 -23.86 -4.38
CA ALA A 161 14.63 -23.68 -5.48
C ALA A 161 15.81 -24.66 -5.36
N ARG A 162 16.22 -25.22 -6.48
CA ARG A 162 17.43 -26.05 -6.54
C ARG A 162 18.71 -25.24 -6.70
N ARG A 163 18.58 -24.04 -7.29
CA ARG A 163 19.68 -23.10 -7.46
C ARG A 163 19.13 -21.69 -7.58
N VAL A 164 19.80 -20.74 -6.94
CA VAL A 164 19.58 -19.30 -7.10
C VAL A 164 20.92 -18.66 -7.43
N ALA A 165 20.95 -17.77 -8.41
CA ALA A 165 22.09 -16.90 -8.70
C ALA A 165 21.60 -15.45 -8.79
N VAL A 166 22.36 -14.50 -8.24
CA VAL A 166 22.11 -13.09 -8.48
C VAL A 166 22.80 -12.68 -9.80
N ILE A 167 22.04 -11.99 -10.63
CA ILE A 167 22.47 -11.49 -11.95
C ILE A 167 22.21 -9.99 -12.03
N GLY A 168 23.07 -9.27 -12.72
CA GLY A 168 22.92 -7.83 -12.85
C GLY A 168 24.03 -7.18 -13.66
N ASP A 169 24.06 -5.85 -13.66
CA ASP A 169 25.04 -5.06 -14.39
C ASP A 169 26.48 -5.42 -14.00
N PHE A 170 26.70 -5.75 -12.72
CA PHE A 170 28.00 -6.09 -12.15
C PHE A 170 28.58 -7.44 -12.63
N ASN A 171 27.80 -8.28 -13.29
CA ASN A 171 28.28 -9.58 -13.77
C ASN A 171 27.84 -9.91 -15.21
N GLY A 172 27.39 -8.89 -15.97
CA GLY A 172 26.94 -9.07 -17.35
C GLY A 172 25.69 -9.94 -17.46
N TRP A 173 24.87 -10.01 -16.41
CA TRP A 173 23.64 -10.82 -16.35
C TRP A 173 23.90 -12.32 -16.52
N ASP A 174 25.13 -12.79 -16.21
CA ASP A 174 25.52 -14.19 -16.31
C ASP A 174 25.27 -14.95 -15.00
N GLY A 175 24.25 -15.79 -14.97
CA GLY A 175 23.91 -16.60 -13.80
C GLY A 175 24.92 -17.70 -13.43
N ARG A 176 26.00 -17.91 -14.21
CA ARG A 176 27.11 -18.79 -13.83
C ARG A 176 28.05 -18.16 -12.81
N ARG A 177 28.11 -16.81 -12.75
CA ARG A 177 29.13 -16.05 -11.99
C ARG A 177 28.88 -15.95 -10.50
N HIS A 178 27.62 -15.84 -10.08
CA HIS A 178 27.27 -15.57 -8.68
C HIS A 178 26.13 -16.48 -8.16
N PRO A 179 26.32 -17.84 -8.16
CA PRO A 179 25.43 -18.73 -7.43
C PRO A 179 25.49 -18.44 -5.92
N MET A 180 24.31 -18.41 -5.30
CA MET A 180 24.12 -18.03 -3.90
C MET A 180 24.19 -19.27 -2.98
N ARG A 181 24.43 -19.05 -1.68
CA ARG A 181 24.41 -20.06 -0.62
C ARG A 181 23.01 -20.27 -0.10
N LEU A 182 22.55 -21.51 0.00
CA LEU A 182 21.30 -21.86 0.68
C LEU A 182 21.51 -21.98 2.19
N ARG A 183 20.70 -21.27 2.96
CA ARG A 183 20.54 -21.43 4.41
C ARG A 183 19.36 -22.36 4.64
N HIS A 184 19.62 -23.66 4.69
CA HIS A 184 18.64 -24.74 4.56
C HIS A 184 17.44 -24.63 5.52
N ARG A 185 17.64 -24.26 6.79
CA ARG A 185 16.55 -24.21 7.78
C ARG A 185 15.50 -23.15 7.48
N ALA A 186 15.92 -22.01 6.92
CA ALA A 186 15.03 -20.89 6.61
C ALA A 186 14.62 -20.87 5.14
N GLY A 187 15.27 -21.64 4.25
CA GLY A 187 15.04 -21.58 2.83
C GLY A 187 15.47 -20.25 2.19
N VAL A 188 16.42 -19.57 2.81
CA VAL A 188 16.96 -18.29 2.36
C VAL A 188 18.26 -18.52 1.60
N TRP A 189 18.39 -17.87 0.44
CA TRP A 189 19.62 -17.82 -0.34
C TRP A 189 20.31 -16.48 -0.08
N GLU A 190 21.64 -16.51 0.18
CA GLU A 190 22.42 -15.29 0.43
C GLU A 190 23.77 -15.31 -0.31
N LEU A 191 24.24 -14.11 -0.67
CA LEU A 191 25.58 -13.88 -1.19
C LEU A 191 25.99 -12.42 -0.98
N PHE A 192 27.24 -12.17 -0.57
CA PHE A 192 27.86 -10.85 -0.66
C PHE A 192 28.62 -10.74 -1.98
N VAL A 193 28.32 -9.70 -2.78
CA VAL A 193 29.03 -9.44 -4.03
C VAL A 193 29.83 -8.15 -3.89
N PRO A 194 31.18 -8.26 -3.84
CA PRO A 194 32.07 -7.10 -3.78
C PRO A 194 31.95 -6.21 -4.99
N GLY A 195 32.12 -4.89 -4.78
CA GLY A 195 32.20 -3.92 -5.88
C GLY A 195 30.88 -3.54 -6.53
N VAL A 196 29.77 -4.18 -6.15
CA VAL A 196 28.42 -3.77 -6.58
C VAL A 196 28.10 -2.40 -6.01
N LYS A 197 27.51 -1.54 -6.83
CA LYS A 197 27.26 -0.12 -6.50
C LYS A 197 25.78 0.14 -6.31
N PRO A 198 25.42 1.22 -5.56
CA PRO A 198 24.07 1.77 -5.64
C PRO A 198 23.67 2.02 -7.10
N VAL A 199 22.39 1.87 -7.38
CA VAL A 199 21.72 1.97 -8.68
C VAL A 199 21.98 0.83 -9.68
N ASP A 200 22.95 -0.09 -9.46
CA ASP A 200 23.11 -1.26 -10.29
C ASP A 200 21.79 -2.05 -10.35
N CYS A 201 21.44 -2.51 -11.55
CA CYS A 201 20.27 -3.33 -11.76
C CYS A 201 20.57 -4.80 -11.49
N TYR A 202 19.60 -5.51 -10.89
CA TYR A 202 19.74 -6.94 -10.61
C TYR A 202 18.42 -7.70 -10.63
N LYS A 203 18.53 -9.02 -10.81
CA LYS A 203 17.45 -10.02 -10.67
C LYS A 203 18.00 -11.29 -10.03
N PHE A 204 17.07 -12.21 -9.71
CA PHE A 204 17.43 -13.57 -9.33
C PHE A 204 17.13 -14.54 -10.48
N ARG A 205 18.14 -15.32 -10.89
CA ARG A 205 17.99 -16.46 -11.82
C ARG A 205 17.80 -17.71 -11.01
N ILE A 206 16.60 -18.29 -11.11
CA ILE A 206 16.16 -19.40 -10.27
C ILE A 206 15.96 -20.65 -11.12
N MET A 207 16.56 -21.76 -10.67
CA MET A 207 16.18 -23.10 -11.09
C MET A 207 15.18 -23.66 -10.09
N GLY A 208 13.96 -23.89 -10.57
CA GLY A 208 12.83 -24.29 -9.72
C GLY A 208 12.94 -25.72 -9.20
N ALA A 209 11.97 -26.09 -8.36
CA ALA A 209 11.91 -27.38 -7.67
C ALA A 209 11.99 -28.61 -8.58
N GLN A 210 11.48 -28.53 -9.80
CA GLN A 210 11.53 -29.61 -10.79
C GLN A 210 12.79 -29.55 -11.69
N GLY A 211 13.71 -28.59 -11.43
CA GLY A 211 14.92 -28.39 -12.21
C GLY A 211 14.74 -27.56 -13.50
N GLN A 212 13.57 -26.96 -13.69
CA GLN A 212 13.31 -26.02 -14.79
C GLN A 212 13.94 -24.65 -14.50
N LEU A 213 14.48 -24.00 -15.54
CA LEU A 213 14.88 -22.59 -15.44
C LEU A 213 13.63 -21.72 -15.49
N LEU A 214 13.44 -20.89 -14.47
CA LEU A 214 12.34 -19.93 -14.40
C LEU A 214 12.70 -18.63 -15.15
N PRO A 215 11.70 -17.80 -15.49
CA PRO A 215 11.96 -16.41 -15.86
C PRO A 215 12.77 -15.71 -14.77
N ASP A 216 13.69 -14.83 -15.16
CA ASP A 216 14.50 -14.07 -14.20
C ASP A 216 13.58 -13.22 -13.29
N LYS A 217 13.64 -13.47 -11.97
CA LYS A 217 12.74 -12.91 -10.97
C LYS A 217 13.24 -11.56 -10.43
N LEU A 218 12.33 -10.61 -10.28
CA LEU A 218 12.60 -9.43 -9.47
C LEU A 218 12.83 -9.83 -8.00
N ASP A 219 13.43 -8.95 -7.23
CA ASP A 219 13.55 -9.14 -5.79
C ASP A 219 12.23 -8.74 -5.09
N PRO A 220 11.55 -9.66 -4.39
CA PRO A 220 10.33 -9.35 -3.65
C PRO A 220 10.50 -8.22 -2.61
N MET A 221 11.72 -8.08 -2.08
CA MET A 221 12.07 -7.09 -1.05
C MET A 221 12.72 -5.82 -1.64
N ALA A 222 12.69 -5.67 -2.97
CA ALA A 222 13.29 -4.50 -3.63
C ALA A 222 12.69 -3.20 -3.12
N ARG A 223 13.55 -2.30 -2.69
CA ARG A 223 13.19 -0.94 -2.24
C ARG A 223 13.27 0.10 -3.33
N TRP A 224 13.67 -0.31 -4.50
CA TRP A 224 13.74 0.48 -5.72
C TRP A 224 13.68 -0.45 -6.94
N ALA A 225 12.97 -0.03 -7.99
CA ALA A 225 12.80 -0.77 -9.23
C ALA A 225 13.18 0.09 -10.44
N GLU A 226 13.42 -0.55 -11.58
CA GLU A 226 13.49 0.16 -12.85
C GLU A 226 12.11 0.70 -13.25
N ARG A 227 12.12 1.74 -14.06
CA ARG A 227 10.89 2.26 -14.68
C ARG A 227 10.38 1.29 -15.73
N ALA A 228 9.11 0.93 -15.67
CA ALA A 228 8.46 0.11 -16.67
C ALA A 228 8.65 0.69 -18.10
N PRO A 229 8.86 -0.15 -19.15
CA PRO A 229 8.66 -1.60 -19.19
C PRO A 229 9.84 -2.45 -18.69
N ALA A 230 10.95 -1.85 -18.25
CA ALA A 230 12.03 -2.58 -17.60
C ALA A 230 11.53 -3.18 -16.27
N THR A 231 12.16 -4.29 -15.83
CA THR A 231 11.62 -5.14 -14.77
C THR A 231 12.64 -5.56 -13.73
N ALA A 232 13.83 -4.97 -13.71
CA ALA A 232 14.83 -5.29 -12.71
C ALA A 232 14.63 -4.51 -11.42
N SER A 233 15.10 -5.08 -10.34
CA SER A 233 15.30 -4.39 -9.07
C SER A 233 16.58 -3.57 -9.14
N ARG A 234 16.64 -2.48 -8.35
CA ARG A 234 17.84 -1.65 -8.23
C ARG A 234 18.40 -1.70 -6.82
N VAL A 235 19.72 -1.69 -6.73
CA VAL A 235 20.39 -1.58 -5.44
C VAL A 235 20.09 -0.20 -4.83
N PRO A 236 19.48 -0.12 -3.64
CA PRO A 236 19.14 1.16 -3.02
C PRO A 236 20.41 1.93 -2.62
N ALA A 237 20.29 3.27 -2.54
CA ALA A 237 21.34 4.10 -1.98
C ALA A 237 21.58 3.74 -0.50
N ALA A 238 22.83 3.80 -0.08
CA ALA A 238 23.21 3.54 1.32
C ALA A 238 22.89 4.71 2.25
N ALA A 239 22.65 5.93 1.70
CA ALA A 239 22.38 7.11 2.49
C ALA A 239 20.96 7.08 3.06
N PRO A 240 20.77 7.48 4.33
CA PRO A 240 19.44 7.64 4.90
C PRO A 240 18.67 8.76 4.20
N LEU A 241 17.33 8.64 4.18
CA LEU A 241 16.45 9.71 3.72
C LEU A 241 16.55 10.91 4.67
N HIS A 242 16.44 12.12 4.14
CA HIS A 242 16.46 13.34 4.93
C HIS A 242 15.04 13.83 5.19
N TRP A 243 14.73 14.14 6.44
CA TRP A 243 13.42 14.55 6.90
C TRP A 243 13.47 15.88 7.65
N ASN A 244 12.50 16.75 7.39
CA ASN A 244 12.28 18.01 8.10
C ASN A 244 10.89 18.07 8.74
N ASP A 245 10.23 16.93 8.88
CA ASP A 245 8.82 16.76 9.23
C ASP A 245 8.56 16.52 10.72
N GLN A 246 9.57 16.59 11.58
CA GLN A 246 9.39 16.35 13.02
C GLN A 246 8.25 17.18 13.65
N PRO A 247 8.05 18.49 13.28
CA PRO A 247 6.92 19.25 13.79
C PRO A 247 5.55 18.68 13.43
N TRP A 248 5.43 18.07 12.24
CA TRP A 248 4.23 17.36 11.82
C TRP A 248 3.99 16.11 12.65
N LEU A 249 5.00 15.23 12.79
CA LEU A 249 4.92 14.02 13.57
C LEU A 249 4.52 14.29 15.03
N ASP A 250 5.07 15.34 15.63
CA ASP A 250 4.71 15.77 16.98
C ASP A 250 3.26 16.31 17.05
N ARG A 251 2.82 17.02 16.02
CA ARG A 251 1.42 17.47 15.91
C ARG A 251 0.47 16.31 15.79
N ARG A 252 0.76 15.33 14.90
CA ARG A 252 -0.05 14.12 14.67
C ARG A 252 -0.27 13.36 15.97
N ARG A 253 0.80 13.12 16.73
CA ARG A 253 0.72 12.46 18.06
C ARG A 253 -0.18 13.20 19.06
N ARG A 254 -0.15 14.55 19.05
CA ARG A 254 -0.97 15.36 19.97
C ARG A 254 -2.45 15.36 19.61
N LEU A 255 -2.78 15.39 18.34
CA LEU A 255 -4.16 15.48 17.87
C LEU A 255 -4.90 14.14 18.03
N GLY A 256 -4.23 13.02 17.79
CA GLY A 256 -4.82 11.69 17.93
C GLY A 256 -6.09 11.49 17.10
N ALA A 257 -6.93 10.55 17.52
CA ALA A 257 -8.15 10.16 16.81
C ALA A 257 -9.29 11.19 16.83
N ALA A 258 -9.16 12.29 17.57
CA ALA A 258 -10.17 13.34 17.64
C ALA A 258 -9.97 14.46 16.60
N ALA A 259 -8.89 14.37 15.80
CA ALA A 259 -8.63 15.34 14.74
C ALA A 259 -9.67 15.24 13.62
N PRO A 260 -10.08 16.39 13.01
CA PRO A 260 -10.92 16.34 11.82
C PRO A 260 -10.17 15.62 10.68
N LEU A 261 -10.85 14.71 10.00
CA LEU A 261 -10.30 13.94 8.89
C LEU A 261 -11.10 14.22 7.61
N SER A 262 -10.46 14.91 6.66
CA SER A 262 -10.96 15.04 5.30
C SER A 262 -9.83 14.72 4.31
N ILE A 263 -10.12 13.83 3.39
CA ILE A 263 -9.16 13.15 2.52
C ILE A 263 -9.39 13.58 1.08
N TYR A 264 -8.34 13.99 0.39
CA TYR A 264 -8.31 14.20 -1.05
C TYR A 264 -7.65 13.00 -1.71
N GLU A 265 -8.46 12.15 -2.35
CA GLU A 265 -7.98 10.95 -3.03
C GLU A 265 -7.46 11.31 -4.43
N VAL A 266 -6.27 10.81 -4.80
CA VAL A 266 -5.60 11.23 -6.02
C VAL A 266 -4.84 10.09 -6.70
N HIS A 267 -5.01 9.98 -8.03
CA HIS A 267 -4.14 9.18 -8.90
C HIS A 267 -3.01 10.07 -9.43
N ALA A 268 -1.80 9.88 -8.95
CA ALA A 268 -0.63 10.70 -9.25
C ALA A 268 -0.38 10.87 -10.76
N GLY A 269 -0.60 9.82 -11.55
CA GLY A 269 -0.33 9.81 -12.99
C GLY A 269 -1.32 10.56 -13.87
N SER A 270 -2.48 10.97 -13.34
CA SER A 270 -3.53 11.63 -14.13
C SER A 270 -4.16 12.84 -13.46
N TRP A 271 -3.67 13.27 -12.29
CA TRP A 271 -4.14 14.49 -11.65
C TRP A 271 -3.87 15.71 -12.56
N GLN A 272 -2.64 15.85 -13.01
CA GLN A 272 -2.25 16.81 -14.05
C GLN A 272 -1.17 16.19 -14.92
N ARG A 273 -1.16 16.55 -16.21
CA ARG A 273 -0.14 16.13 -17.16
C ARG A 273 0.57 17.34 -17.74
N LEU A 274 1.81 17.14 -18.18
CA LEU A 274 2.57 18.12 -18.95
C LEU A 274 2.03 18.24 -20.37
N ASP A 275 2.44 19.25 -21.11
CA ASP A 275 1.98 19.50 -22.48
C ASP A 275 2.36 18.39 -23.47
N ASP A 276 3.41 17.62 -23.17
CA ASP A 276 3.82 16.42 -23.94
C ASP A 276 3.00 15.16 -23.58
N GLY A 277 2.05 15.27 -22.66
CA GLY A 277 1.21 14.18 -22.19
C GLY A 277 1.85 13.31 -21.11
N SER A 278 3.09 13.59 -20.67
CA SER A 278 3.72 12.86 -19.57
C SER A 278 3.09 13.22 -18.22
N ALA A 279 3.15 12.28 -17.27
CA ALA A 279 2.76 12.54 -15.88
C ALA A 279 3.78 13.47 -15.21
N LEU A 280 3.33 14.18 -14.18
CA LEU A 280 4.24 14.90 -13.27
C LEU A 280 5.08 13.88 -12.50
N ASP A 281 6.33 14.26 -12.21
CA ASP A 281 7.15 13.59 -11.21
C ASP A 281 6.77 14.03 -9.77
N TRP A 282 7.42 13.46 -8.76
CA TRP A 282 7.12 13.77 -7.36
C TRP A 282 7.37 15.24 -7.02
N ASP A 283 8.38 15.88 -7.59
CA ASP A 283 8.66 17.30 -7.36
C ASP A 283 7.58 18.18 -8.04
N GLY A 284 7.21 17.89 -9.26
CA GLY A 284 6.13 18.58 -9.96
C GLY A 284 4.76 18.42 -9.28
N LEU A 285 4.47 17.22 -8.71
CA LEU A 285 3.31 17.01 -7.86
C LEU A 285 3.39 17.86 -6.59
N ALA A 286 4.53 17.85 -5.92
CA ALA A 286 4.68 18.65 -4.71
C ALA A 286 4.48 20.15 -4.97
N GLU A 287 4.91 20.67 -6.11
CA GLU A 287 4.76 22.08 -6.47
C GLU A 287 3.33 22.50 -6.78
N ARG A 288 2.52 21.59 -7.32
CA ARG A 288 1.18 21.92 -7.83
C ARG A 288 0.05 21.34 -6.98
N LEU A 289 0.16 20.05 -6.57
CA LEU A 289 -0.88 19.38 -5.81
C LEU A 289 -0.95 19.90 -4.36
N ILE A 290 0.18 20.09 -3.69
CA ILE A 290 0.19 20.54 -2.28
C ILE A 290 -0.52 21.89 -2.12
N PRO A 291 -0.21 22.95 -2.89
CA PRO A 291 -0.93 24.23 -2.80
C PRO A 291 -2.44 24.09 -3.13
N HIS A 292 -2.81 23.24 -4.08
CA HIS A 292 -4.21 22.98 -4.42
C HIS A 292 -4.97 22.37 -3.24
N VAL A 293 -4.45 21.28 -2.68
CA VAL A 293 -5.12 20.55 -1.59
C VAL A 293 -5.17 21.37 -0.29
N THR A 294 -4.09 22.10 0.02
CA THR A 294 -4.07 23.02 1.18
C THR A 294 -5.04 24.18 0.98
N GLY A 295 -5.13 24.73 -0.24
CA GLY A 295 -6.09 25.80 -0.59
C GLY A 295 -7.55 25.35 -0.43
N LEU A 296 -7.85 24.08 -0.70
CA LEU A 296 -9.16 23.45 -0.47
C LEU A 296 -9.37 23.05 1.01
N GLY A 297 -8.34 23.10 1.83
CA GLY A 297 -8.42 22.85 3.26
C GLY A 297 -8.55 21.39 3.67
N PHE A 298 -8.26 20.43 2.81
CA PHE A 298 -8.18 19.02 3.19
C PHE A 298 -7.07 18.78 4.22
N THR A 299 -7.18 17.71 4.97
CA THR A 299 -6.22 17.35 6.01
C THR A 299 -5.19 16.31 5.54
N HIS A 300 -5.59 15.46 4.60
CA HIS A 300 -4.76 14.38 4.06
C HIS A 300 -4.90 14.28 2.54
N ILE A 301 -3.85 13.77 1.91
CA ILE A 301 -3.86 13.24 0.56
C ILE A 301 -3.88 11.72 0.67
N GLU A 302 -4.74 11.04 -0.08
CA GLU A 302 -4.71 9.58 -0.26
C GLU A 302 -4.27 9.29 -1.69
N LEU A 303 -3.10 8.65 -1.82
CA LEU A 303 -2.55 8.25 -3.11
C LEU A 303 -3.11 6.88 -3.50
N LEU A 304 -3.77 6.76 -4.66
CA LEU A 304 -3.99 5.46 -5.28
C LEU A 304 -2.66 4.69 -5.32
N PRO A 305 -2.67 3.34 -5.43
CA PRO A 305 -1.47 2.55 -5.17
C PRO A 305 -0.24 3.04 -5.90
N VAL A 306 0.77 3.43 -5.15
CA VAL A 306 2.07 3.91 -5.65
C VAL A 306 3.18 2.88 -5.45
N SER A 307 2.86 1.65 -5.06
CA SER A 307 3.78 0.52 -5.11
C SER A 307 4.16 0.18 -6.55
N GLU A 308 5.36 -0.36 -6.78
CA GLU A 308 5.78 -0.70 -8.15
C GLU A 308 4.91 -1.80 -8.75
N HIS A 309 4.47 -1.57 -9.98
CA HIS A 309 3.54 -2.42 -10.70
C HIS A 309 3.87 -2.46 -12.20
N PRO A 310 3.62 -3.61 -12.91
CA PRO A 310 4.00 -3.76 -14.31
C PRO A 310 3.09 -3.01 -15.27
N PHE A 311 1.79 -2.99 -14.99
CA PHE A 311 0.76 -2.47 -15.90
C PHE A 311 0.15 -1.16 -15.38
N GLY A 312 0.39 -0.05 -16.07
CA GLY A 312 -0.16 1.26 -15.68
C GLY A 312 -1.68 1.36 -15.73
N GLY A 313 -2.36 0.52 -16.54
CA GLY A 313 -3.82 0.46 -16.60
C GLY A 313 -4.47 -0.20 -15.39
N SER A 314 -3.69 -0.81 -14.48
CA SER A 314 -4.17 -1.29 -13.19
C SER A 314 -4.26 -0.19 -12.13
N TRP A 315 -3.82 1.04 -12.43
CA TRP A 315 -3.73 2.18 -11.50
C TRP A 315 -2.90 1.88 -10.25
N GLY A 316 -2.08 0.83 -10.29
CA GLY A 316 -1.27 0.33 -9.20
C GLY A 316 -1.90 -0.82 -8.39
N TYR A 317 -3.14 -1.22 -8.66
CA TYR A 317 -3.82 -2.32 -7.95
C TYR A 317 -3.30 -3.72 -8.29
N GLN A 318 -2.33 -3.83 -9.20
CA GLN A 318 -1.62 -5.10 -9.48
C GLN A 318 -0.12 -4.96 -9.19
N PRO A 319 0.28 -4.76 -7.92
CA PRO A 319 1.68 -4.51 -7.57
C PRO A 319 2.51 -5.80 -7.61
N LEU A 320 3.79 -5.63 -7.96
CA LEU A 320 4.81 -6.67 -7.84
C LEU A 320 5.89 -6.30 -6.83
N GLY A 321 6.13 -5.01 -6.61
CA GLY A 321 7.14 -4.49 -5.69
C GLY A 321 6.51 -3.70 -4.54
N ILE A 322 5.89 -4.39 -3.56
CA ILE A 322 5.16 -3.73 -2.47
C ILE A 322 6.04 -2.99 -1.46
N TYR A 323 7.37 -3.09 -1.59
CA TYR A 323 8.34 -2.35 -0.78
C TYR A 323 8.93 -1.11 -1.47
N ALA A 324 8.65 -0.94 -2.77
CA ALA A 324 9.22 0.12 -3.59
C ALA A 324 8.14 1.10 -4.05
N PRO A 325 8.33 2.42 -3.87
CA PRO A 325 7.56 3.40 -4.64
C PRO A 325 7.79 3.20 -6.13
N THR A 326 6.75 3.34 -6.94
CA THR A 326 6.87 3.16 -8.39
C THR A 326 7.83 4.17 -9.00
N ALA A 327 8.73 3.68 -9.84
CA ALA A 327 9.71 4.50 -10.55
C ALA A 327 9.10 5.40 -11.66
N ARG A 328 7.77 5.34 -11.85
CA ARG A 328 7.06 6.17 -12.85
C ARG A 328 7.18 7.65 -12.57
N TYR A 329 7.25 8.03 -11.29
CA TYR A 329 7.22 9.42 -10.84
C TYR A 329 8.55 9.88 -10.23
N GLY A 330 9.58 9.03 -10.21
CA GLY A 330 10.89 9.37 -9.68
C GLY A 330 11.51 8.27 -8.83
N THR A 331 12.53 8.64 -8.06
CA THR A 331 13.24 7.74 -7.15
C THR A 331 12.52 7.61 -5.79
N PRO A 332 12.87 6.63 -4.96
CA PRO A 332 12.38 6.56 -3.57
C PRO A 332 12.70 7.83 -2.75
N GLU A 333 13.82 8.47 -3.01
CA GLU A 333 14.22 9.72 -2.37
C GLU A 333 13.32 10.88 -2.80
N ASP A 334 12.89 10.92 -4.07
CA ASP A 334 11.93 11.91 -4.57
C ASP A 334 10.57 11.74 -3.91
N PHE A 335 10.12 10.49 -3.74
CA PHE A 335 8.88 10.19 -3.01
C PHE A 335 8.97 10.64 -1.54
N ALA A 336 10.07 10.32 -0.85
CA ALA A 336 10.28 10.77 0.52
C ALA A 336 10.26 12.31 0.63
N ARG A 337 10.87 13.01 -0.32
CA ARG A 337 10.86 14.47 -0.40
C ARG A 337 9.45 15.03 -0.64
N PHE A 338 8.64 14.35 -1.46
CA PHE A 338 7.23 14.69 -1.64
C PHE A 338 6.45 14.59 -0.32
N VAL A 339 6.61 13.51 0.44
CA VAL A 339 5.95 13.32 1.74
C VAL A 339 6.43 14.38 2.74
N ASP A 340 7.73 14.63 2.83
CA ASP A 340 8.30 15.68 3.70
C ASP A 340 7.70 17.07 3.40
N ARG A 341 7.52 17.42 2.11
CA ARG A 341 6.87 18.67 1.69
C ARG A 341 5.37 18.71 2.03
N CYS A 342 4.66 17.58 1.94
CA CYS A 342 3.28 17.49 2.41
C CYS A 342 3.19 17.81 3.91
N HIS A 343 4.04 17.18 4.71
CA HIS A 343 4.11 17.39 6.16
C HIS A 343 4.45 18.83 6.55
N GLN A 344 5.40 19.45 5.86
CA GLN A 344 5.73 20.88 6.06
C GLN A 344 4.56 21.80 5.72
N ALA A 345 3.70 21.41 4.77
CA ALA A 345 2.48 22.14 4.43
C ALA A 345 1.29 21.82 5.36
N GLY A 346 1.46 20.91 6.32
CA GLY A 346 0.42 20.51 7.26
C GLY A 346 -0.57 19.50 6.72
N LEU A 347 -0.20 18.73 5.68
CA LEU A 347 -0.95 17.64 5.07
C LEU A 347 -0.38 16.29 5.45
N GLY A 348 -1.22 15.35 5.89
CA GLY A 348 -0.87 13.94 6.00
C GLY A 348 -0.92 13.23 4.66
N VAL A 349 -0.22 12.11 4.57
CA VAL A 349 -0.19 11.25 3.37
C VAL A 349 -0.65 9.84 3.72
N ILE A 350 -1.69 9.38 3.05
CA ILE A 350 -2.22 8.01 3.11
C ILE A 350 -1.82 7.33 1.81
N VAL A 351 -1.38 6.09 1.88
CA VAL A 351 -1.07 5.27 0.70
C VAL A 351 -2.06 4.13 0.62
N ASP A 352 -2.60 3.92 -0.57
CA ASP A 352 -3.41 2.75 -0.86
C ASP A 352 -2.48 1.52 -0.97
N TRP A 353 -2.67 0.56 -0.07
CA TRP A 353 -1.82 -0.61 0.12
C TRP A 353 -2.56 -1.89 -0.28
N VAL A 354 -2.04 -2.56 -1.30
CA VAL A 354 -2.63 -3.76 -1.88
C VAL A 354 -1.98 -5.00 -1.28
N GLY A 355 -2.61 -5.55 -0.25
CA GLY A 355 -2.16 -6.78 0.42
C GLY A 355 -3.05 -8.00 0.14
N ALA A 356 -4.05 -7.85 -0.71
CA ALA A 356 -5.01 -8.92 -1.03
C ALA A 356 -4.50 -9.86 -2.12
N HIS A 357 -3.84 -9.33 -3.14
CA HIS A 357 -3.50 -10.08 -4.35
C HIS A 357 -2.32 -9.48 -5.11
N PHE A 358 -1.84 -10.21 -6.13
CA PHE A 358 -0.77 -9.79 -7.04
C PHE A 358 -0.94 -10.43 -8.43
N PRO A 359 -0.38 -9.83 -9.51
CA PRO A 359 -0.53 -10.33 -10.87
C PRO A 359 0.36 -11.56 -11.16
N GLU A 360 0.01 -12.30 -12.22
CA GLU A 360 0.70 -13.53 -12.63
C GLU A 360 1.95 -13.31 -13.50
N ASP A 361 2.49 -12.10 -13.59
CA ASP A 361 3.66 -11.78 -14.38
C ASP A 361 4.84 -12.69 -14.05
N GLY A 362 5.45 -13.31 -15.08
CA GLY A 362 6.47 -14.34 -14.89
C GLY A 362 7.74 -13.89 -14.16
N HIS A 363 8.05 -12.60 -14.21
CA HIS A 363 9.19 -11.99 -13.48
C HIS A 363 8.84 -11.62 -12.03
N GLY A 364 7.56 -11.73 -11.64
CA GLY A 364 7.05 -11.41 -10.30
C GLY A 364 7.00 -12.59 -9.35
N LEU A 365 6.03 -12.53 -8.42
CA LEU A 365 5.90 -13.47 -7.30
C LEU A 365 5.29 -14.82 -7.70
N ALA A 366 4.50 -14.87 -8.79
CA ALA A 366 3.82 -16.07 -9.23
C ALA A 366 4.81 -17.24 -9.41
N ARG A 367 4.56 -18.34 -8.71
CA ARG A 367 5.43 -19.53 -8.69
C ARG A 367 6.91 -19.18 -8.52
N PHE A 368 7.21 -18.36 -7.52
CA PHE A 368 8.50 -17.68 -7.39
C PHE A 368 9.70 -18.62 -7.43
N ASP A 369 9.63 -19.77 -6.76
CA ASP A 369 10.67 -20.80 -6.75
C ASP A 369 10.29 -22.07 -7.56
N GLY A 370 9.31 -21.95 -8.44
CA GLY A 370 8.73 -23.04 -9.22
C GLY A 370 7.56 -23.74 -8.54
N THR A 371 7.22 -23.34 -7.32
CA THR A 371 6.04 -23.80 -6.56
C THR A 371 5.10 -22.64 -6.27
N ALA A 372 3.88 -22.90 -5.79
CA ALA A 372 2.99 -21.89 -5.23
C ALA A 372 3.58 -21.45 -3.87
N LEU A 373 4.48 -20.45 -3.90
CA LEU A 373 5.24 -20.01 -2.73
C LEU A 373 4.53 -18.89 -1.96
N TYR A 374 4.15 -17.82 -2.66
CA TYR A 374 3.43 -16.68 -2.08
C TYR A 374 1.91 -16.87 -2.15
N GLU A 375 1.43 -17.66 -3.11
CA GLU A 375 0.02 -17.97 -3.36
C GLU A 375 -0.37 -19.35 -2.84
N HIS A 376 -1.68 -19.64 -2.80
CA HIS A 376 -2.19 -21.01 -2.59
C HIS A 376 -2.04 -21.84 -3.88
N ALA A 377 -1.80 -23.15 -3.71
CA ALA A 377 -1.65 -24.08 -4.84
C ALA A 377 -2.99 -24.43 -5.51
N ASP A 378 -4.08 -24.49 -4.74
CA ASP A 378 -5.43 -24.71 -5.26
C ASP A 378 -5.99 -23.39 -5.80
N PRO A 379 -6.35 -23.29 -7.09
CA PRO A 379 -6.88 -22.06 -7.66
C PRO A 379 -8.21 -21.61 -7.04
N ARG A 380 -8.95 -22.51 -6.38
CA ARG A 380 -10.17 -22.17 -5.64
C ARG A 380 -9.88 -21.36 -4.37
N GLU A 381 -8.64 -21.34 -3.91
CA GLU A 381 -8.15 -20.51 -2.80
C GLU A 381 -7.16 -19.45 -3.28
N GLY A 382 -6.41 -19.73 -4.36
CA GLY A 382 -5.25 -18.97 -4.78
C GLY A 382 -5.45 -18.03 -5.96
N LYS A 383 -6.64 -17.95 -6.57
CA LYS A 383 -6.88 -17.09 -7.74
C LYS A 383 -8.21 -16.36 -7.66
N HIS A 384 -8.20 -15.03 -7.86
CA HIS A 384 -9.42 -14.24 -8.01
C HIS A 384 -10.07 -14.47 -9.38
N ALA A 385 -11.38 -14.72 -9.39
CA ALA A 385 -12.15 -14.96 -10.62
C ALA A 385 -12.32 -13.67 -11.45
N ASP A 386 -12.51 -12.53 -10.78
CA ASP A 386 -12.86 -11.26 -11.43
C ASP A 386 -11.64 -10.47 -11.91
N TRP A 387 -10.48 -10.59 -11.23
CA TRP A 387 -9.31 -9.73 -11.46
C TRP A 387 -8.14 -10.44 -12.15
N ASP A 388 -8.26 -11.76 -12.36
CA ASP A 388 -7.20 -12.60 -12.93
C ASP A 388 -5.85 -12.48 -12.18
N THR A 389 -5.92 -12.33 -10.84
CA THR A 389 -4.78 -12.17 -9.95
C THR A 389 -4.68 -13.33 -8.96
N LEU A 390 -3.49 -13.52 -8.38
CA LEU A 390 -3.24 -14.54 -7.36
C LEU A 390 -3.49 -13.98 -5.96
N ILE A 391 -3.97 -14.84 -5.06
CA ILE A 391 -4.27 -14.52 -3.65
C ILE A 391 -3.09 -14.97 -2.78
N TYR A 392 -2.62 -14.09 -1.90
CA TYR A 392 -1.57 -14.42 -0.94
C TYR A 392 -2.00 -15.55 0.03
N ASN A 393 -1.07 -16.45 0.31
CA ASN A 393 -1.25 -17.49 1.32
C ASN A 393 -0.94 -16.95 2.73
N TYR A 394 -1.92 -16.33 3.36
CA TYR A 394 -1.79 -15.71 4.69
C TYR A 394 -1.47 -16.71 5.80
N GLY A 395 -1.74 -18.00 5.60
CA GLY A 395 -1.42 -19.06 6.53
C GLY A 395 0.07 -19.43 6.57
N ARG A 396 0.87 -18.90 5.62
CA ARG A 396 2.31 -19.10 5.59
C ARG A 396 3.00 -17.96 6.32
N ASN A 397 3.74 -18.26 7.40
CA ASN A 397 4.34 -17.25 8.26
C ASN A 397 5.22 -16.25 7.49
N GLU A 398 6.04 -16.74 6.57
CA GLU A 398 6.94 -15.91 5.78
C GLU A 398 6.15 -14.96 4.85
N VAL A 399 5.00 -15.39 4.31
CA VAL A 399 4.13 -14.53 3.49
C VAL A 399 3.45 -13.49 4.35
N ALA A 400 2.90 -13.88 5.51
CA ALA A 400 2.34 -12.93 6.47
C ALA A 400 3.39 -11.92 6.96
N GLY A 401 4.62 -12.38 7.22
CA GLY A 401 5.74 -11.52 7.59
C GLY A 401 6.18 -10.58 6.46
N TYR A 402 6.18 -11.04 5.20
CA TYR A 402 6.44 -10.24 4.01
C TYR A 402 5.43 -9.08 3.87
N LEU A 403 4.14 -9.37 3.99
CA LEU A 403 3.08 -8.37 3.92
C LEU A 403 3.17 -7.37 5.10
N LEU A 404 3.30 -7.87 6.32
CA LEU A 404 3.43 -7.01 7.50
C LEU A 404 4.70 -6.14 7.45
N GLY A 405 5.82 -6.70 6.99
CA GLY A 405 7.06 -5.97 6.80
C GLY A 405 6.91 -4.82 5.80
N SER A 406 6.14 -5.02 4.72
CA SER A 406 5.82 -3.96 3.77
C SER A 406 5.00 -2.83 4.41
N ALA A 407 3.94 -3.16 5.14
CA ALA A 407 3.13 -2.15 5.83
C ALA A 407 3.97 -1.31 6.80
N VAL A 408 4.87 -1.96 7.56
CA VAL A 408 5.82 -1.29 8.45
C VAL A 408 6.82 -0.43 7.67
N GLU A 409 7.36 -0.91 6.55
CA GLU A 409 8.33 -0.18 5.72
C GLU A 409 7.77 1.15 5.21
N TRP A 410 6.53 1.19 4.73
CA TRP A 410 5.88 2.42 4.28
C TRP A 410 5.79 3.46 5.39
N ILE A 411 5.42 3.05 6.60
CA ILE A 411 5.27 3.95 7.74
C ILE A 411 6.64 4.41 8.27
N GLU A 412 7.58 3.48 8.49
CA GLU A 412 8.89 3.83 9.07
C GLU A 412 9.82 4.55 8.11
N ARG A 413 9.87 4.09 6.85
CA ARG A 413 10.83 4.64 5.89
C ARG A 413 10.33 5.90 5.24
N PHE A 414 9.03 5.97 4.92
CA PHE A 414 8.45 7.09 4.19
C PHE A 414 7.57 8.00 5.05
N HIS A 415 7.51 7.77 6.37
CA HIS A 415 6.77 8.57 7.35
C HIS A 415 5.28 8.77 7.00
N ILE A 416 4.67 7.89 6.20
CA ILE A 416 3.27 8.05 5.81
C ILE A 416 2.34 7.99 7.02
N ASP A 417 1.20 8.68 6.93
CA ASP A 417 0.26 8.87 8.04
C ASP A 417 -0.84 7.83 8.06
N GLY A 418 -0.96 7.06 7.01
CA GLY A 418 -1.95 5.99 6.95
C GLY A 418 -1.80 5.04 5.78
N LEU A 419 -2.43 3.88 5.95
CA LEU A 419 -2.65 2.88 4.91
C LEU A 419 -4.15 2.76 4.67
N ARG A 420 -4.59 2.87 3.43
CA ARG A 420 -5.87 2.33 3.00
C ARG A 420 -5.62 0.92 2.50
N VAL A 421 -6.22 -0.07 3.16
CA VAL A 421 -6.06 -1.49 2.81
C VAL A 421 -7.12 -1.87 1.80
N ASP A 422 -6.65 -2.16 0.59
CA ASP A 422 -7.46 -2.51 -0.57
C ASP A 422 -8.15 -3.87 -0.41
N ALA A 423 -9.39 -3.97 -0.91
CA ALA A 423 -10.14 -5.20 -1.11
C ALA A 423 -10.22 -6.13 0.12
N VAL A 424 -10.36 -5.58 1.33
CA VAL A 424 -10.43 -6.38 2.57
C VAL A 424 -11.56 -7.41 2.53
N ALA A 425 -12.69 -7.11 1.92
CA ALA A 425 -13.79 -8.06 1.72
C ALA A 425 -13.32 -9.35 1.02
N SER A 426 -12.47 -9.22 -0.01
CA SER A 426 -11.92 -10.36 -0.74
C SER A 426 -10.93 -11.19 0.08
N MET A 427 -10.28 -10.57 1.06
CA MET A 427 -9.40 -11.27 2.00
C MET A 427 -10.20 -12.09 3.02
N LEU A 428 -11.32 -11.54 3.51
CA LEU A 428 -12.11 -12.13 4.60
C LEU A 428 -12.93 -13.35 4.18
N TYR A 429 -13.32 -13.46 2.89
CA TYR A 429 -14.23 -14.48 2.44
C TYR A 429 -13.65 -15.33 1.31
N ARG A 430 -13.62 -16.67 1.53
CA ARG A 430 -13.16 -17.66 0.56
C ARG A 430 -14.10 -17.82 -0.64
N ASP A 431 -15.38 -17.47 -0.48
CA ASP A 431 -16.43 -17.47 -1.51
C ASP A 431 -16.59 -16.12 -2.23
N TYR A 432 -15.71 -15.14 -1.97
CA TYR A 432 -15.80 -13.83 -2.61
C TYR A 432 -15.81 -13.95 -4.14
N SER A 433 -16.88 -13.41 -4.80
CA SER A 433 -17.11 -13.48 -6.26
C SER A 433 -17.06 -14.89 -6.86
N ARG A 434 -17.41 -15.93 -6.09
CA ARG A 434 -17.39 -17.32 -6.54
C ARG A 434 -18.75 -17.98 -6.39
N ALA A 435 -19.08 -18.83 -7.37
CA ALA A 435 -20.28 -19.68 -7.29
C ALA A 435 -20.06 -20.87 -6.33
N ASP A 436 -21.15 -21.50 -5.93
CA ASP A 436 -21.12 -22.71 -5.13
C ASP A 436 -20.22 -23.79 -5.78
N GLY A 437 -19.36 -24.41 -4.97
CA GLY A 437 -18.39 -25.41 -5.42
C GLY A 437 -17.12 -24.85 -6.06
N GLN A 438 -17.00 -23.53 -6.26
CA GLN A 438 -15.79 -22.88 -6.81
C GLN A 438 -14.86 -22.35 -5.71
N TRP A 439 -15.09 -22.65 -4.45
CA TRP A 439 -14.28 -22.28 -3.31
C TRP A 439 -14.11 -23.46 -2.33
N VAL A 440 -13.13 -23.33 -1.43
CA VAL A 440 -12.81 -24.36 -0.42
C VAL A 440 -13.22 -23.84 0.95
N PRO A 441 -14.09 -24.53 1.69
CA PRO A 441 -14.43 -24.16 3.07
C PRO A 441 -13.19 -24.12 3.97
N ASN A 442 -13.23 -23.27 5.00
CA ASN A 442 -12.21 -23.25 6.03
C ASN A 442 -12.25 -24.53 6.90
N VAL A 443 -11.30 -24.69 7.81
CA VAL A 443 -11.19 -25.89 8.68
C VAL A 443 -12.39 -26.13 9.59
N GLN A 444 -13.30 -25.14 9.73
CA GLN A 444 -14.55 -25.22 10.50
C GLN A 444 -15.76 -25.45 9.59
N GLY A 445 -15.56 -25.53 8.27
CA GLY A 445 -16.62 -25.69 7.27
C GLY A 445 -17.29 -24.37 6.86
N GLY A 446 -16.82 -23.22 7.33
CA GLY A 446 -17.32 -21.88 7.00
C GLY A 446 -16.65 -21.28 5.78
N ARG A 447 -17.14 -20.09 5.38
CA ARG A 447 -16.65 -19.34 4.23
C ARG A 447 -15.58 -18.30 4.59
N GLU A 448 -15.40 -18.01 5.87
CA GLU A 448 -14.43 -17.04 6.35
C GLU A 448 -13.00 -17.54 6.11
N ASN A 449 -12.11 -16.68 5.65
CA ASN A 449 -10.67 -16.96 5.54
C ASN A 449 -10.01 -16.67 6.89
N LEU A 450 -9.94 -17.69 7.75
CA LEU A 450 -9.45 -17.55 9.13
C LEU A 450 -7.98 -17.11 9.17
N GLU A 451 -7.18 -17.52 8.20
CA GLU A 451 -5.77 -17.15 8.07
C GLU A 451 -5.62 -15.66 7.75
N ALA A 452 -6.45 -15.14 6.84
CA ALA A 452 -6.47 -13.70 6.52
C ALA A 452 -7.00 -12.87 7.70
N VAL A 453 -8.02 -13.35 8.42
CA VAL A 453 -8.51 -12.70 9.64
C VAL A 453 -7.39 -12.59 10.68
N ALA A 454 -6.68 -13.68 10.95
CA ALA A 454 -5.55 -13.68 11.90
C ALA A 454 -4.41 -12.75 11.43
N PHE A 455 -4.12 -12.73 10.13
CA PHE A 455 -3.13 -11.80 9.56
C PHE A 455 -3.55 -10.33 9.76
N LEU A 456 -4.78 -9.96 9.42
CA LEU A 456 -5.28 -8.58 9.57
C LEU A 456 -5.29 -8.13 11.04
N GLN A 457 -5.69 -9.00 11.96
CA GLN A 457 -5.62 -8.73 13.39
C GLN A 457 -4.18 -8.50 13.86
N ARG A 458 -3.26 -9.38 13.46
CA ARG A 458 -1.82 -9.24 13.78
C ARG A 458 -1.25 -7.95 13.19
N MET A 459 -1.57 -7.63 11.94
CA MET A 459 -1.11 -6.41 11.28
C MET A 459 -1.60 -5.17 12.03
N ASN A 460 -2.89 -5.05 12.27
CA ASN A 460 -3.48 -3.89 12.93
C ASN A 460 -3.00 -3.73 14.37
N GLN A 461 -2.83 -4.84 15.10
CA GLN A 461 -2.27 -4.81 16.45
C GLN A 461 -0.82 -4.32 16.44
N THR A 462 0.03 -4.87 15.56
CA THR A 462 1.44 -4.46 15.43
C THR A 462 1.56 -2.99 15.06
N LEU A 463 0.77 -2.53 14.08
CA LEU A 463 0.78 -1.13 13.66
C LEU A 463 0.30 -0.19 14.75
N ARG A 464 -0.74 -0.55 15.50
CA ARG A 464 -1.24 0.23 16.64
C ARG A 464 -0.22 0.33 17.78
N GLU A 465 0.48 -0.77 18.09
CA GLU A 465 1.50 -0.79 19.14
C GLU A 465 2.74 0.05 18.78
N ARG A 466 3.17 -0.01 17.52
CA ARG A 466 4.37 0.72 17.05
C ARG A 466 4.06 2.17 16.65
N PHE A 467 2.89 2.41 16.05
CA PHE A 467 2.49 3.67 15.43
C PHE A 467 1.05 4.04 15.81
N PRO A 468 0.78 4.37 17.09
CA PRO A 468 -0.59 4.54 17.59
C PRO A 468 -1.36 5.71 16.97
N ASP A 469 -0.67 6.61 16.30
CA ASP A 469 -1.17 7.82 15.63
C ASP A 469 -1.33 7.68 14.11
N VAL A 470 -1.04 6.48 13.56
CA VAL A 470 -1.19 6.19 12.13
C VAL A 470 -2.58 5.61 11.83
N LEU A 471 -3.15 6.01 10.71
CA LEU A 471 -4.44 5.53 10.23
C LEU A 471 -4.29 4.18 9.51
N VAL A 472 -5.19 3.24 9.78
CA VAL A 472 -5.33 2.02 8.99
C VAL A 472 -6.80 1.88 8.62
N ILE A 473 -7.10 2.13 7.35
CA ILE A 473 -8.46 2.27 6.82
C ILE A 473 -8.79 1.04 5.98
N ALA A 474 -9.88 0.35 6.29
CA ALA A 474 -10.31 -0.82 5.52
C ALA A 474 -11.24 -0.40 4.38
N GLU A 475 -10.96 -0.86 3.15
CA GLU A 475 -11.99 -0.99 2.14
C GLU A 475 -12.69 -2.33 2.33
N GLU A 476 -13.81 -2.30 3.06
CA GLU A 476 -14.60 -3.49 3.36
C GLU A 476 -16.08 -3.18 3.08
N SER A 477 -16.66 -3.85 2.09
CA SER A 477 -17.99 -3.59 1.54
C SER A 477 -19.08 -4.51 2.10
N THR A 478 -18.71 -5.51 2.92
CA THR A 478 -19.66 -6.49 3.46
C THR A 478 -20.19 -6.09 4.84
N ALA A 479 -21.04 -6.93 5.40
CA ALA A 479 -21.57 -6.81 6.75
C ALA A 479 -20.66 -7.46 7.82
N TRP A 480 -19.35 -7.58 7.58
CA TRP A 480 -18.43 -8.11 8.59
C TRP A 480 -18.47 -7.25 9.85
N PRO A 481 -18.74 -7.83 11.03
CA PRO A 481 -18.93 -7.04 12.25
C PRO A 481 -17.59 -6.70 12.91
N GLY A 482 -17.49 -5.47 13.44
CA GLY A 482 -16.34 -5.06 14.25
C GLY A 482 -15.05 -4.89 13.48
N VAL A 483 -15.10 -4.40 12.25
CA VAL A 483 -13.90 -4.06 11.46
C VAL A 483 -13.02 -3.07 12.20
N THR A 484 -13.62 -2.04 12.81
CA THR A 484 -12.90 -1.01 13.57
C THR A 484 -12.85 -1.26 15.08
N ARG A 485 -13.44 -2.37 15.54
CA ARG A 485 -13.35 -2.78 16.96
C ARG A 485 -11.95 -3.28 17.26
N ALA A 486 -11.48 -3.04 18.48
CA ALA A 486 -10.16 -3.51 18.91
C ALA A 486 -10.04 -5.04 18.83
N VAL A 487 -8.84 -5.53 18.52
CA VAL A 487 -8.56 -6.98 18.42
C VAL A 487 -8.85 -7.69 19.75
N ALA A 488 -8.52 -7.05 20.87
CA ALA A 488 -8.80 -7.57 22.21
C ALA A 488 -10.32 -7.78 22.49
N ASP A 489 -11.17 -7.05 21.77
CA ASP A 489 -12.63 -7.14 21.85
C ASP A 489 -13.24 -7.99 20.71
N GLY A 490 -12.41 -8.76 20.02
CA GLY A 490 -12.80 -9.65 18.94
C GLY A 490 -13.01 -8.98 17.56
N GLY A 491 -12.55 -7.75 17.39
CA GLY A 491 -12.58 -7.04 16.10
C GLY A 491 -11.35 -7.29 15.23
N LEU A 492 -11.30 -6.62 14.07
CA LEU A 492 -10.14 -6.65 13.17
C LEU A 492 -9.07 -5.61 13.52
N GLY A 493 -9.41 -4.55 14.27
CA GLY A 493 -8.48 -3.55 14.79
C GLY A 493 -8.16 -2.39 13.84
N PHE A 494 -8.84 -2.25 12.71
CA PHE A 494 -8.70 -1.08 11.84
C PHE A 494 -9.07 0.22 12.56
N THR A 495 -8.50 1.34 12.15
CA THR A 495 -8.89 2.64 12.70
C THR A 495 -10.18 3.16 12.09
N HIS A 496 -10.38 2.92 10.79
CA HIS A 496 -11.56 3.33 10.02
C HIS A 496 -11.97 2.27 9.00
N LYS A 497 -13.19 2.42 8.50
CA LYS A 497 -13.76 1.60 7.41
C LYS A 497 -14.47 2.51 6.40
N TRP A 498 -14.32 2.28 5.10
CA TRP A 498 -15.14 2.94 4.09
C TRP A 498 -16.61 2.55 4.24
N ASN A 499 -17.51 3.54 4.20
CA ASN A 499 -18.96 3.32 4.23
C ASN A 499 -19.53 3.20 2.82
N MET A 500 -19.31 2.05 2.19
CA MET A 500 -19.78 1.77 0.84
C MET A 500 -21.31 1.78 0.74
N GLY A 501 -22.02 1.33 1.81
CA GLY A 501 -23.48 1.36 1.88
C GLY A 501 -24.03 2.78 1.82
N TRP A 502 -23.51 3.69 2.65
CA TRP A 502 -23.89 5.11 2.63
C TRP A 502 -23.65 5.74 1.26
N MET A 503 -22.50 5.49 0.66
CA MET A 503 -22.13 6.01 -0.66
C MET A 503 -23.13 5.54 -1.73
N HIS A 504 -23.39 4.23 -1.78
CA HIS A 504 -24.32 3.64 -2.75
C HIS A 504 -25.74 4.22 -2.59
N ASP A 505 -26.28 4.22 -1.37
CA ASP A 505 -27.67 4.64 -1.09
C ASP A 505 -27.87 6.12 -1.40
N THR A 506 -26.94 6.99 -0.97
CA THR A 506 -27.05 8.44 -1.22
C THR A 506 -26.90 8.79 -2.69
N LEU A 507 -25.98 8.15 -3.41
CA LEU A 507 -25.82 8.34 -4.85
C LEU A 507 -27.02 7.80 -5.63
N GLN A 508 -27.62 6.69 -5.19
CA GLN A 508 -28.85 6.16 -5.81
C GLN A 508 -30.00 7.13 -5.64
N TYR A 509 -30.21 7.69 -4.44
CA TYR A 509 -31.22 8.71 -4.18
C TYR A 509 -31.03 9.96 -5.06
N LEU A 510 -29.80 10.45 -5.17
CA LEU A 510 -29.51 11.68 -5.92
C LEU A 510 -29.59 11.50 -7.44
N ARG A 511 -29.37 10.30 -7.96
CA ARG A 511 -29.58 9.97 -9.39
C ARG A 511 -31.05 10.02 -9.80
N ARG A 512 -31.98 9.92 -8.83
CA ARG A 512 -33.42 9.98 -9.13
C ARG A 512 -33.84 11.39 -9.48
N ASP A 513 -34.70 11.52 -10.49
CA ASP A 513 -35.38 12.79 -10.75
C ASP A 513 -36.08 13.25 -9.45
N PRO A 514 -35.98 14.54 -9.06
CA PRO A 514 -36.60 15.07 -7.85
C PRO A 514 -38.09 14.73 -7.68
N VAL A 515 -38.82 14.54 -8.79
CA VAL A 515 -40.25 14.15 -8.72
C VAL A 515 -40.48 12.77 -8.12
N HIS A 516 -39.48 11.88 -8.21
CA HIS A 516 -39.54 10.50 -7.67
C HIS A 516 -38.96 10.37 -6.26
N ARG A 517 -38.17 11.34 -5.78
CA ARG A 517 -37.53 11.31 -4.46
C ARG A 517 -38.44 11.10 -3.27
N PRO A 518 -39.71 11.60 -3.27
CA PRO A 518 -40.65 11.32 -2.18
C PRO A 518 -40.86 9.83 -1.89
N HIS A 519 -40.76 8.97 -2.91
CA HIS A 519 -40.93 7.52 -2.77
C HIS A 519 -39.66 6.79 -2.35
N HIS A 520 -38.56 7.48 -2.27
CA HIS A 520 -37.21 6.94 -1.99
C HIS A 520 -36.52 7.66 -0.83
N HIS A 521 -37.27 8.39 -0.03
CA HIS A 521 -36.76 9.24 1.04
C HIS A 521 -35.87 8.49 2.04
N SER A 522 -36.22 7.23 2.33
CA SER A 522 -35.44 6.37 3.23
C SER A 522 -34.06 6.01 2.72
N GLU A 523 -33.78 6.08 1.40
CA GLU A 523 -32.45 5.73 0.86
C GLU A 523 -31.38 6.67 1.44
N ILE A 524 -31.64 7.98 1.60
CA ILE A 524 -30.65 8.92 2.13
C ILE A 524 -30.54 8.88 3.67
N SER A 525 -31.58 8.43 4.37
CA SER A 525 -31.60 8.36 5.84
C SER A 525 -31.16 6.99 6.37
N PHE A 526 -31.19 5.93 5.56
CA PHE A 526 -30.89 4.57 5.98
C PHE A 526 -29.48 4.42 6.55
N GLY A 527 -28.49 5.10 5.97
CA GLY A 527 -27.10 5.08 6.45
C GLY A 527 -26.95 5.41 7.93
N LEU A 528 -27.85 6.19 8.52
CA LEU A 528 -27.80 6.55 9.94
C LEU A 528 -28.21 5.42 10.88
N VAL A 529 -28.90 4.39 10.39
CA VAL A 529 -29.26 3.20 11.20
C VAL A 529 -27.99 2.48 11.70
N TYR A 530 -26.90 2.54 10.93
CA TYR A 530 -25.63 1.88 11.25
C TYR A 530 -24.43 2.83 11.35
N ALA A 531 -24.63 4.14 11.17
CA ALA A 531 -23.54 5.15 11.12
C ALA A 531 -22.60 5.13 12.33
N PHE A 532 -23.04 4.60 13.46
CA PHE A 532 -22.29 4.54 14.72
C PHE A 532 -21.79 3.14 15.07
N SER A 533 -21.99 2.14 14.18
CA SER A 533 -21.53 0.76 14.40
C SER A 533 -20.02 0.58 14.17
N GLU A 534 -19.44 1.43 13.34
CA GLU A 534 -18.02 1.44 12.97
C GLU A 534 -17.52 2.90 12.89
N ARG A 535 -16.21 3.07 12.78
CA ARG A 535 -15.61 4.38 12.48
C ARG A 535 -15.53 4.55 10.96
N PHE A 536 -16.50 5.26 10.41
CA PHE A 536 -16.65 5.33 8.96
C PHE A 536 -15.89 6.51 8.33
N VAL A 537 -15.34 6.25 7.14
CA VAL A 537 -15.03 7.24 6.11
C VAL A 537 -16.16 7.20 5.08
N LEU A 538 -16.69 8.35 4.70
CA LEU A 538 -17.71 8.51 3.65
C LEU A 538 -17.00 8.69 2.30
N PRO A 539 -16.90 7.63 1.44
CA PRO A 539 -16.08 7.70 0.24
C PRO A 539 -16.90 8.17 -0.96
N LEU A 540 -16.53 9.30 -1.54
CA LEU A 540 -16.82 9.60 -2.94
C LEU A 540 -15.53 9.36 -3.73
N SER A 541 -15.18 8.10 -3.88
CA SER A 541 -13.89 7.62 -4.36
C SER A 541 -13.79 7.52 -5.88
N HIS A 542 -12.61 7.13 -6.35
CA HIS A 542 -12.33 6.85 -7.75
C HIS A 542 -13.28 5.79 -8.34
N ASP A 543 -13.69 4.78 -7.58
CA ASP A 543 -14.56 3.69 -8.02
C ASP A 543 -15.92 4.19 -8.53
N GLU A 544 -16.39 5.34 -8.03
CA GLU A 544 -17.68 5.88 -8.41
C GLU A 544 -17.66 6.70 -9.71
N VAL A 545 -16.50 6.94 -10.28
CA VAL A 545 -16.33 7.81 -11.45
C VAL A 545 -15.60 7.14 -12.61
N VAL A 546 -15.66 5.80 -12.67
CA VAL A 546 -15.02 4.96 -13.70
C VAL A 546 -15.97 3.88 -14.24
N HIS A 547 -15.55 3.17 -15.27
CA HIS A 547 -16.23 1.99 -15.82
C HIS A 547 -17.68 2.23 -16.25
N GLY A 548 -17.96 3.38 -16.88
CA GLY A 548 -19.29 3.76 -17.37
C GLY A 548 -20.22 4.29 -16.29
N LYS A 549 -19.72 4.51 -15.06
CA LYS A 549 -20.52 5.11 -13.98
C LYS A 549 -20.73 6.61 -14.14
N GLY A 550 -19.93 7.29 -15.00
CA GLY A 550 -19.95 8.75 -15.23
C GLY A 550 -19.37 9.54 -14.07
N SER A 551 -19.16 10.86 -14.24
CA SER A 551 -18.67 11.72 -13.15
C SER A 551 -19.74 11.93 -12.06
N LEU A 552 -19.33 12.40 -10.87
CA LEU A 552 -20.29 12.75 -9.79
C LEU A 552 -21.33 13.77 -10.27
N LEU A 553 -20.91 14.75 -11.06
CA LEU A 553 -21.80 15.77 -11.61
C LEU A 553 -22.85 15.18 -12.56
N ARG A 554 -22.45 14.26 -13.46
CA ARG A 554 -23.37 13.62 -14.40
C ARG A 554 -24.37 12.66 -13.75
N LYS A 555 -24.13 12.25 -12.51
CA LYS A 555 -25.11 11.48 -11.73
C LYS A 555 -26.32 12.32 -11.31
N MET A 556 -26.18 13.66 -11.27
CA MET A 556 -27.25 14.56 -10.87
C MET A 556 -28.20 14.81 -12.04
N PRO A 557 -29.53 14.64 -11.88
CA PRO A 557 -30.49 14.90 -12.93
C PRO A 557 -30.71 16.41 -13.20
N GLY A 558 -31.28 16.73 -14.34
CA GLY A 558 -31.61 18.09 -14.73
C GLY A 558 -30.58 18.76 -15.62
N ASP A 559 -30.75 20.08 -15.83
CA ASP A 559 -29.79 20.89 -16.56
C ASP A 559 -28.48 21.12 -15.76
N ARG A 560 -27.48 21.73 -16.40
CA ARG A 560 -26.17 21.97 -15.79
C ARG A 560 -26.25 22.77 -14.48
N GLY A 561 -27.11 23.78 -14.42
CA GLY A 561 -27.32 24.57 -13.19
C GLY A 561 -27.89 23.73 -12.04
N GLN A 562 -28.89 22.91 -12.36
CA GLN A 562 -29.51 21.97 -11.40
C GLN A 562 -28.54 20.88 -10.95
N GLN A 563 -27.72 20.34 -11.86
CA GLN A 563 -26.68 19.36 -11.54
C GLN A 563 -25.69 19.93 -10.52
N LEU A 564 -25.17 21.14 -10.78
CA LEU A 564 -24.24 21.83 -9.87
C LEU A 564 -24.89 22.18 -8.54
N ALA A 565 -26.15 22.64 -8.52
CA ALA A 565 -26.87 22.93 -7.30
C ALA A 565 -27.02 21.67 -6.43
N GLN A 566 -27.40 20.54 -7.02
CA GLN A 566 -27.50 19.27 -6.31
C GLN A 566 -26.15 18.79 -5.78
N LEU A 567 -25.09 18.94 -6.56
CA LEU A 567 -23.74 18.55 -6.12
C LEU A 567 -23.28 19.41 -4.95
N ARG A 568 -23.52 20.72 -4.98
CA ARG A 568 -23.25 21.61 -3.83
C ARG A 568 -24.03 21.20 -2.59
N ALA A 569 -25.34 20.94 -2.76
CA ALA A 569 -26.22 20.50 -1.65
C ALA A 569 -25.74 19.16 -1.06
N TYR A 570 -25.35 18.22 -1.90
CA TYR A 570 -24.87 16.91 -1.48
C TYR A 570 -23.55 16.98 -0.72
N TYR A 571 -22.57 17.77 -1.21
CA TYR A 571 -21.32 17.94 -0.48
C TYR A 571 -21.54 18.54 0.91
N ALA A 572 -22.39 19.58 1.02
CA ALA A 572 -22.69 20.13 2.33
C ALA A 572 -23.43 19.11 3.22
N PHE A 573 -24.37 18.33 2.69
CA PHE A 573 -25.00 17.24 3.43
C PHE A 573 -23.95 16.23 3.93
N MET A 574 -23.03 15.78 3.06
CA MET A 574 -21.97 14.83 3.39
C MET A 574 -21.03 15.38 4.47
N TRP A 575 -20.59 16.66 4.36
CA TRP A 575 -19.63 17.24 5.33
C TRP A 575 -20.23 17.38 6.73
N ALA A 576 -21.54 17.48 6.85
CA ALA A 576 -22.23 17.51 8.15
C ALA A 576 -22.66 16.13 8.65
N HIS A 577 -22.74 15.11 7.78
CA HIS A 577 -23.11 13.75 8.15
C HIS A 577 -22.01 13.12 9.05
N PRO A 578 -22.36 12.26 10.04
CA PRO A 578 -21.35 11.51 10.80
C PRO A 578 -20.42 10.70 9.91
N GLY A 579 -19.13 10.68 10.21
CA GLY A 579 -18.06 10.00 9.47
C GLY A 579 -17.06 10.96 8.83
N SER A 580 -15.82 10.51 8.66
CA SER A 580 -14.76 11.26 7.99
C SER A 580 -15.03 11.40 6.49
N LYS A 581 -14.41 12.36 5.81
CA LYS A 581 -14.75 12.73 4.43
C LYS A 581 -13.67 12.28 3.45
N LEU A 582 -14.08 11.72 2.32
CA LEU A 582 -13.17 11.43 1.21
C LEU A 582 -13.79 11.91 -0.10
N LEU A 583 -13.02 12.66 -0.87
CA LEU A 583 -13.40 13.13 -2.20
C LEU A 583 -12.29 12.85 -3.20
N PHE A 584 -12.64 12.16 -4.29
CA PHE A 584 -11.71 11.90 -5.39
C PHE A 584 -11.48 13.17 -6.21
N MET A 585 -10.24 13.33 -6.69
CA MET A 585 -9.78 14.42 -7.54
C MET A 585 -10.74 14.72 -8.70
N GLY A 586 -10.96 16.01 -8.99
CA GLY A 586 -11.90 16.48 -10.02
C GLY A 586 -13.31 16.68 -9.48
N GLY A 587 -13.70 16.05 -8.38
CA GLY A 587 -14.98 16.27 -7.71
C GLY A 587 -15.11 17.68 -7.17
N GLU A 588 -14.02 18.30 -6.72
CA GLU A 588 -13.98 19.63 -6.11
C GLU A 588 -14.34 20.78 -7.05
N PHE A 589 -14.20 20.60 -8.37
CA PHE A 589 -14.64 21.58 -9.37
C PHE A 589 -15.75 21.05 -10.28
N GLY A 590 -16.30 19.86 -9.97
CA GLY A 590 -17.41 19.28 -10.71
C GLY A 590 -17.03 18.85 -12.12
N GLN A 591 -15.95 18.07 -12.27
CA GLN A 591 -15.54 17.49 -13.54
C GLN A 591 -16.73 16.87 -14.28
N ALA A 592 -16.90 17.20 -15.57
CA ALA A 592 -18.04 16.75 -16.35
C ALA A 592 -17.86 15.35 -16.91
N GLU A 593 -16.67 15.03 -17.38
CA GLU A 593 -16.37 13.72 -17.95
C GLU A 593 -15.99 12.70 -16.88
N GLU A 594 -16.28 11.45 -17.17
CA GLU A 594 -15.79 10.31 -16.38
C GLU A 594 -14.27 10.34 -16.31
N TRP A 595 -13.70 9.98 -15.15
CA TRP A 595 -12.26 9.91 -15.00
C TRP A 595 -11.64 8.86 -15.92
N ALA A 596 -10.51 9.19 -16.52
CA ALA A 596 -9.70 8.30 -17.35
C ALA A 596 -8.22 8.48 -17.01
N HIS A 597 -7.58 7.41 -16.59
CA HIS A 597 -6.17 7.44 -16.16
C HIS A 597 -5.17 7.86 -17.24
N GLN A 598 -5.56 7.77 -18.53
CA GLN A 598 -4.71 8.14 -19.67
C GLN A 598 -4.61 9.66 -19.90
N ARG A 599 -5.49 10.47 -19.30
CA ARG A 599 -5.54 11.92 -19.46
C ARG A 599 -5.54 12.64 -18.12
N GLY A 600 -5.12 13.91 -18.13
CA GLY A 600 -5.26 14.79 -16.97
C GLY A 600 -6.72 15.18 -16.72
N LEU A 601 -6.99 15.75 -15.52
CA LEU A 601 -8.28 16.31 -15.18
C LEU A 601 -8.62 17.51 -16.08
N GLU A 602 -9.91 17.85 -16.14
CA GLU A 602 -10.42 18.97 -16.96
C GLU A 602 -10.23 20.32 -16.24
N TRP A 603 -8.97 20.71 -16.02
CA TRP A 603 -8.60 21.92 -15.26
C TRP A 603 -9.23 23.23 -15.78
N GLN A 604 -9.65 23.28 -17.04
CA GLN A 604 -10.37 24.42 -17.60
C GLN A 604 -11.69 24.68 -16.84
N GLN A 605 -12.33 23.63 -16.32
CA GLN A 605 -13.57 23.76 -15.55
C GLN A 605 -13.33 24.42 -14.18
N ALA A 606 -12.20 24.17 -13.55
CA ALA A 606 -11.81 24.84 -12.31
C ALA A 606 -11.73 26.37 -12.46
N GLY A 607 -11.37 26.85 -13.65
CA GLY A 607 -11.31 28.27 -13.99
C GLY A 607 -12.66 28.94 -14.31
N THR A 608 -13.76 28.16 -14.41
CA THR A 608 -15.11 28.73 -14.63
C THR A 608 -15.68 29.29 -13.32
N PRO A 609 -16.65 30.23 -13.40
CA PRO A 609 -17.35 30.72 -12.22
C PRO A 609 -17.97 29.61 -11.38
N GLU A 610 -18.56 28.60 -12.04
CA GLU A 610 -19.21 27.45 -11.38
C GLU A 610 -18.19 26.50 -10.73
N GLY A 611 -17.13 26.11 -11.45
CA GLY A 611 -16.09 25.26 -10.92
C GLY A 611 -15.33 25.94 -9.77
N GLY A 612 -14.94 27.21 -9.96
CA GLY A 612 -14.36 28.00 -8.87
C GLY A 612 -15.31 28.22 -7.69
N GLY A 613 -16.62 28.30 -7.95
CA GLY A 613 -17.66 28.37 -6.92
C GLY A 613 -17.73 27.09 -6.09
N LEU A 614 -17.70 25.94 -6.75
CA LEU A 614 -17.69 24.64 -6.07
C LEU A 614 -16.40 24.42 -5.26
N MET A 615 -15.25 24.82 -5.81
CA MET A 615 -13.96 24.76 -5.07
C MET A 615 -14.00 25.60 -3.79
N ARG A 616 -14.56 26.84 -3.87
CA ARG A 616 -14.76 27.68 -2.67
C ARG A 616 -15.66 26.99 -1.65
N LEU A 617 -16.76 26.37 -2.10
CA LEU A 617 -17.65 25.63 -1.20
C LEU A 617 -16.90 24.49 -0.51
N VAL A 618 -16.12 23.69 -1.22
CA VAL A 618 -15.32 22.60 -0.61
C VAL A 618 -14.32 23.15 0.41
N ALA A 619 -13.66 24.27 0.11
CA ALA A 619 -12.75 24.94 1.05
C ALA A 619 -13.48 25.41 2.32
N ASP A 620 -14.66 26.02 2.18
CA ASP A 620 -15.47 26.48 3.32
C ASP A 620 -16.05 25.31 4.12
N LEU A 621 -16.45 24.22 3.47
CA LEU A 621 -16.88 22.99 4.14
C LEU A 621 -15.76 22.37 4.99
N ASN A 622 -14.54 22.32 4.45
CA ASN A 622 -13.37 21.89 5.20
C ASN A 622 -13.02 22.85 6.36
N ALA A 623 -13.22 24.16 6.16
CA ALA A 623 -13.07 25.15 7.23
C ALA A 623 -14.11 24.94 8.34
N GLN A 624 -15.39 24.74 7.99
CA GLN A 624 -16.44 24.40 8.95
C GLN A 624 -16.11 23.12 9.73
N LEU A 625 -15.68 22.06 9.03
CA LEU A 625 -15.30 20.80 9.68
C LEU A 625 -14.20 21.00 10.73
N ARG A 626 -13.20 21.83 10.44
CA ARG A 626 -12.10 22.12 11.39
C ARG A 626 -12.51 23.05 12.54
N GLN A 627 -13.38 24.02 12.28
CA GLN A 627 -13.77 25.03 13.26
C GLN A 627 -14.88 24.56 14.19
N GLN A 628 -15.79 23.73 13.68
CA GLN A 628 -16.96 23.24 14.41
C GLN A 628 -16.70 21.85 14.98
N SER A 629 -16.30 21.79 16.25
CA SER A 629 -15.96 20.52 16.91
C SER A 629 -17.11 19.49 16.84
N VAL A 630 -18.35 19.95 16.84
CA VAL A 630 -19.54 19.07 16.74
C VAL A 630 -19.62 18.33 15.42
N LEU A 631 -18.93 18.77 14.37
CA LEU A 631 -18.93 18.11 13.06
C LEU A 631 -17.92 16.95 12.96
N HIS A 632 -16.96 16.84 13.90
CA HIS A 632 -15.91 15.80 13.83
C HIS A 632 -15.63 15.06 15.15
N GLN A 633 -15.84 15.67 16.34
CA GLN A 633 -15.46 15.02 17.61
C GLN A 633 -16.40 13.88 18.04
N HIS A 634 -17.65 13.90 17.59
CA HIS A 634 -18.69 12.94 17.96
C HIS A 634 -19.20 12.13 16.76
N GLU A 635 -18.30 11.79 15.83
CA GLU A 635 -18.67 11.04 14.63
C GLU A 635 -19.06 9.58 14.92
N HIS A 636 -18.67 9.06 16.10
CA HIS A 636 -18.90 7.67 16.52
C HIS A 636 -19.83 7.58 17.74
N ASP A 637 -20.49 8.69 18.11
CA ASP A 637 -21.39 8.77 19.23
C ASP A 637 -22.78 9.23 18.75
N GLU A 638 -23.77 8.34 18.83
CA GLU A 638 -25.13 8.64 18.41
C GLU A 638 -25.71 9.89 19.07
N ARG A 639 -25.26 10.22 20.29
CA ARG A 639 -25.67 11.43 21.02
C ARG A 639 -25.18 12.73 20.36
N GLY A 640 -24.21 12.65 19.46
CA GLY A 640 -23.71 13.78 18.63
C GLY A 640 -24.63 14.13 17.46
N PHE A 641 -25.69 13.36 17.21
CA PHE A 641 -26.61 13.54 16.10
C PHE A 641 -28.07 13.44 16.55
N ALA A 642 -28.94 14.32 16.05
CA ALA A 642 -30.37 14.22 16.25
C ALA A 642 -31.14 14.68 15.02
N TRP A 643 -32.07 13.87 14.53
CA TRP A 643 -33.03 14.32 13.51
C TRP A 643 -33.96 15.41 14.09
N SER A 644 -34.09 16.52 13.34
CA SER A 644 -35.21 17.44 13.48
C SER A 644 -36.30 17.08 12.46
N VAL A 645 -35.96 16.81 11.22
CA VAL A 645 -36.87 16.40 10.16
C VAL A 645 -36.23 15.25 9.40
N GLY A 646 -36.69 14.03 9.63
CA GLY A 646 -36.17 12.82 8.94
C GLY A 646 -37.21 12.16 8.04
N ASP A 647 -38.46 12.61 8.05
CA ASP A 647 -39.63 11.94 7.47
C ASP A 647 -40.50 12.84 6.53
N ASP A 648 -40.03 14.05 6.22
CA ASP A 648 -40.73 14.93 5.26
C ASP A 648 -40.45 14.51 3.80
N ASN A 649 -40.94 13.32 3.46
CA ASN A 649 -40.80 12.74 2.12
C ASN A 649 -41.56 13.58 1.05
N GLY A 650 -42.71 14.15 1.40
CA GLY A 650 -43.52 14.98 0.48
C GLY A 650 -42.76 16.19 -0.05
N ASN A 651 -41.89 16.77 0.77
CA ASN A 651 -41.06 17.91 0.41
C ASN A 651 -39.62 17.54 0.05
N SER A 652 -39.19 16.30 0.28
CA SER A 652 -37.78 15.84 0.19
C SER A 652 -36.83 16.76 0.95
N VAL A 653 -37.24 17.13 2.18
CA VAL A 653 -36.47 17.95 3.09
C VAL A 653 -35.94 17.09 4.24
N PHE A 654 -34.68 17.29 4.55
CA PHE A 654 -34.01 16.66 5.69
C PHE A 654 -33.43 17.74 6.60
N ALA A 655 -33.63 17.62 7.91
CA ALA A 655 -33.00 18.49 8.87
C ALA A 655 -32.50 17.68 10.06
N PHE A 656 -31.28 17.94 10.49
CA PHE A 656 -30.67 17.33 11.66
C PHE A 656 -29.79 18.32 12.41
N VAL A 657 -29.53 18.01 13.68
CA VAL A 657 -28.65 18.77 14.54
C VAL A 657 -27.40 17.96 14.83
N ARG A 658 -26.24 18.56 14.60
CA ARG A 658 -24.96 18.10 15.15
C ARG A 658 -24.73 18.82 16.47
N GLN A 659 -24.45 18.07 17.52
CA GLN A 659 -24.38 18.61 18.88
C GLN A 659 -23.26 17.98 19.70
N ASP A 660 -22.77 18.72 20.66
CA ASP A 660 -21.89 18.20 21.70
C ASP A 660 -22.73 17.62 22.84
N PRO A 661 -22.67 16.31 23.12
CA PRO A 661 -23.42 15.71 24.24
C PRO A 661 -23.10 16.31 25.61
N THR A 662 -21.96 17.00 25.73
CA THR A 662 -21.56 17.70 26.99
C THR A 662 -22.02 19.14 27.05
N GLY A 663 -22.59 19.69 25.97
CA GLY A 663 -23.07 21.07 25.89
C GLY A 663 -21.97 22.15 25.87
N ARG A 664 -20.70 21.79 25.66
CA ARG A 664 -19.59 22.75 25.67
C ARG A 664 -19.44 23.52 24.35
N ALA A 665 -19.91 22.92 23.25
CA ALA A 665 -19.86 23.53 21.94
C ALA A 665 -21.30 23.82 21.43
N PRO A 666 -21.50 24.92 20.69
CA PRO A 666 -22.82 25.25 20.14
C PRO A 666 -23.23 24.24 19.07
N ALA A 667 -24.51 23.89 19.05
CA ALA A 667 -25.06 22.97 18.05
C ALA A 667 -25.14 23.62 16.66
N VAL A 668 -24.99 22.79 15.63
CA VAL A 668 -25.18 23.17 14.21
C VAL A 668 -26.44 22.46 13.71
N LEU A 669 -27.42 23.24 13.26
CA LEU A 669 -28.57 22.75 12.49
C LEU A 669 -28.20 22.69 11.00
N VAL A 670 -28.45 21.56 10.38
CA VAL A 670 -28.26 21.34 8.93
C VAL A 670 -29.63 21.09 8.32
N VAL A 671 -29.96 21.82 7.26
CA VAL A 671 -31.24 21.66 6.55
C VAL A 671 -30.99 21.55 5.06
N SER A 672 -31.44 20.44 4.46
CA SER A 672 -31.26 20.14 3.04
C SER A 672 -32.61 20.07 2.32
N ASN A 673 -32.76 20.82 1.25
CA ASN A 673 -33.88 20.76 0.32
C ASN A 673 -33.41 20.13 -1.01
N PHE A 674 -33.76 18.89 -1.23
CA PHE A 674 -33.38 18.17 -2.46
C PHE A 674 -34.42 18.26 -3.57
N THR A 675 -35.19 19.35 -3.62
CA THR A 675 -36.12 19.66 -4.70
C THR A 675 -35.77 20.97 -5.39
N PRO A 676 -36.13 21.16 -6.70
CA PRO A 676 -35.93 22.41 -7.40
C PRO A 676 -36.96 23.48 -7.05
N VAL A 677 -37.60 23.35 -5.89
CA VAL A 677 -38.68 24.28 -5.42
C VAL A 677 -38.20 25.00 -4.18
N GLN A 678 -38.16 26.33 -4.22
CA GLN A 678 -37.95 27.14 -3.02
C GLN A 678 -39.10 26.94 -2.03
N ARG A 679 -38.79 26.87 -0.76
CA ARG A 679 -39.78 26.72 0.31
C ARG A 679 -39.69 27.88 1.27
N ASP A 680 -40.69 28.81 1.16
CA ASP A 680 -40.74 29.96 2.01
C ASP A 680 -41.50 29.66 3.31
N GLY A 681 -40.93 30.11 4.44
CA GLY A 681 -41.54 29.96 5.74
C GLY A 681 -41.58 28.52 6.26
N TYR A 682 -40.67 27.65 5.78
CA TYR A 682 -40.53 26.28 6.27
C TYR A 682 -40.10 26.25 7.73
N ARG A 683 -40.83 25.49 8.58
CA ARG A 683 -40.55 25.43 10.00
C ARG A 683 -39.71 24.23 10.38
N VAL A 684 -38.65 24.49 11.17
CA VAL A 684 -37.78 23.47 11.74
C VAL A 684 -37.69 23.69 13.25
N GLY A 685 -37.97 22.65 14.02
CA GLY A 685 -37.76 22.65 15.48
C GLY A 685 -36.26 22.70 15.82
N VAL A 686 -35.91 23.49 16.85
CA VAL A 686 -34.50 23.62 17.28
C VAL A 686 -34.37 23.46 18.81
N PRO A 687 -33.24 22.91 19.30
CA PRO A 687 -33.08 22.61 20.74
C PRO A 687 -32.90 23.86 21.60
N THR A 688 -32.37 24.95 21.03
CA THR A 688 -31.96 26.15 21.78
C THR A 688 -32.74 27.37 21.30
N PRO A 689 -33.33 28.19 22.20
CA PRO A 689 -33.95 29.47 21.87
C PRO A 689 -32.90 30.52 21.50
N GLY A 690 -33.30 31.53 20.73
CA GLY A 690 -32.46 32.68 20.41
C GLY A 690 -32.32 32.97 18.93
N ARG A 691 -31.24 33.66 18.59
CA ARG A 691 -30.91 33.98 17.18
C ARG A 691 -29.99 32.90 16.63
N TRP A 692 -30.28 32.49 15.41
CA TRP A 692 -29.45 31.51 14.66
C TRP A 692 -28.86 32.18 13.42
N SER A 693 -27.55 32.13 13.29
CA SER A 693 -26.83 32.66 12.14
C SER A 693 -26.69 31.58 11.06
N GLU A 694 -26.99 31.94 9.82
CA GLU A 694 -26.73 31.14 8.65
C GLU A 694 -25.20 31.22 8.37
N CYS A 695 -24.46 30.17 8.74
CA CYS A 695 -23.00 30.12 8.59
C CYS A 695 -22.56 29.46 7.28
N LEU A 696 -23.47 28.78 6.59
CA LEU A 696 -23.24 28.28 5.23
C LEU A 696 -24.59 28.16 4.50
N ASN A 697 -24.57 28.59 3.22
CA ASN A 697 -25.69 28.45 2.31
C ASN A 697 -25.17 28.07 0.92
N THR A 698 -25.46 26.85 0.47
CA THR A 698 -24.93 26.33 -0.81
C THR A 698 -25.52 27.02 -2.03
N ASP A 699 -26.64 27.80 -1.88
CA ASP A 699 -27.20 28.61 -2.94
C ASP A 699 -26.65 30.05 -2.96
N SER A 700 -25.68 30.38 -2.11
CA SER A 700 -25.03 31.69 -2.15
C SER A 700 -24.36 31.95 -3.51
N HIS A 701 -24.45 33.21 -3.97
CA HIS A 701 -23.75 33.64 -5.19
C HIS A 701 -22.22 33.43 -5.09
N HIS A 702 -21.67 33.39 -3.84
CA HIS A 702 -20.26 33.08 -3.58
C HIS A 702 -19.86 31.71 -4.13
N TYR A 703 -20.81 30.78 -4.18
CA TYR A 703 -20.63 29.43 -4.74
C TYR A 703 -21.28 29.29 -6.13
N ALA A 704 -21.55 30.42 -6.82
CA ALA A 704 -22.29 30.48 -8.09
C ALA A 704 -23.75 29.95 -7.99
N GLY A 705 -24.39 30.16 -6.86
CA GLY A 705 -25.80 29.85 -6.64
C GLY A 705 -26.73 31.03 -6.91
N GLY A 706 -28.06 30.80 -6.75
CA GLY A 706 -29.13 31.76 -6.97
C GLY A 706 -29.27 32.85 -5.91
N ASN A 707 -28.58 32.71 -4.77
CA ASN A 707 -28.52 33.64 -3.62
C ASN A 707 -29.86 33.81 -2.87
N ALA A 708 -30.73 32.81 -2.91
CA ALA A 708 -31.87 32.76 -1.98
C ALA A 708 -31.37 32.32 -0.56
N GLY A 709 -32.04 32.80 0.49
CA GLY A 709 -31.61 32.47 1.86
C GLY A 709 -32.32 33.30 2.93
N ASN A 710 -31.70 33.41 4.12
CA ASN A 710 -32.34 33.94 5.35
C ASN A 710 -31.73 35.27 5.81
N LEU A 711 -31.04 35.98 4.95
CA LEU A 711 -30.44 37.29 5.25
C LEU A 711 -29.48 37.26 6.49
N GLY A 712 -28.79 36.11 6.68
CA GLY A 712 -27.74 35.94 7.68
C GLY A 712 -28.20 35.51 9.07
N THR A 713 -29.39 35.92 9.56
CA THR A 713 -29.82 35.56 10.93
C THR A 713 -31.34 35.41 11.05
N VAL A 714 -31.78 34.36 11.76
CA VAL A 714 -33.20 34.08 12.03
C VAL A 714 -33.43 33.90 13.53
N GLY A 715 -34.47 34.49 14.05
CA GLY A 715 -34.91 34.31 15.46
C GLY A 715 -35.81 33.08 15.61
N THR A 716 -35.80 32.48 16.80
CA THR A 716 -36.74 31.41 17.15
C THR A 716 -38.11 31.98 17.52
N ASP A 717 -39.16 31.27 17.10
CA ASP A 717 -40.52 31.45 17.62
C ASP A 717 -40.79 30.44 18.73
N SER A 718 -41.59 30.84 19.77
CA SER A 718 -42.07 29.94 20.84
C SER A 718 -43.20 29.01 20.34
N ARG A 719 -43.05 28.50 19.11
CA ARG A 719 -43.97 27.55 18.49
C ARG A 719 -43.32 26.17 18.47
N PRO A 720 -43.85 25.21 19.23
CA PRO A 720 -43.31 23.86 19.26
C PRO A 720 -43.37 23.19 17.87
N MET A 721 -42.27 22.48 17.54
CA MET A 721 -42.16 21.74 16.28
C MET A 721 -41.14 20.61 16.42
N HIS A 722 -41.39 19.45 15.81
CA HIS A 722 -40.45 18.33 15.73
C HIS A 722 -39.82 17.91 17.07
N GLY A 723 -40.67 17.89 18.13
CA GLY A 723 -40.24 17.55 19.51
C GLY A 723 -39.50 18.64 20.26
N HIS A 724 -39.29 19.83 19.70
CA HIS A 724 -38.66 20.98 20.34
C HIS A 724 -39.73 22.04 20.74
N ALA A 725 -39.49 22.76 21.82
CA ALA A 725 -40.38 23.82 22.31
C ALA A 725 -40.35 25.07 21.41
N GLN A 726 -39.36 25.17 20.54
CA GLN A 726 -39.12 26.33 19.68
C GLN A 726 -38.84 25.92 18.24
N SER A 727 -39.05 26.82 17.29
CA SER A 727 -38.79 26.59 15.89
C SER A 727 -38.24 27.82 15.18
N LEU A 728 -37.50 27.61 14.12
CA LEU A 728 -37.09 28.60 13.12
C LEU A 728 -38.09 28.59 11.97
N ARG A 729 -38.32 29.75 11.38
CA ARG A 729 -39.03 29.88 10.11
C ARG A 729 -38.08 30.29 9.03
N LEU A 730 -37.76 29.34 8.10
CA LEU A 730 -36.69 29.45 7.13
C LEU A 730 -37.22 29.57 5.70
N THR A 731 -36.49 30.30 4.88
CA THR A 731 -36.51 30.14 3.43
C THR A 731 -35.47 29.09 3.04
N LEU A 732 -35.91 27.98 2.46
CA LEU A 732 -35.02 26.94 1.94
C LEU A 732 -34.87 27.13 0.43
N PRO A 733 -33.69 27.51 -0.06
CA PRO A 733 -33.45 27.62 -1.49
C PRO A 733 -33.66 26.27 -2.22
N PRO A 734 -33.88 26.28 -3.53
CA PRO A 734 -34.00 25.05 -4.29
C PRO A 734 -32.65 24.30 -4.34
N LEU A 735 -32.67 22.97 -4.27
CA LEU A 735 -31.50 22.10 -4.39
C LEU A 735 -30.31 22.59 -3.54
N SER A 736 -30.56 22.81 -2.25
CA SER A 736 -29.61 23.47 -1.36
C SER A 736 -29.51 22.82 0.01
N THR A 737 -28.40 23.08 0.70
CA THR A 737 -28.18 22.77 2.11
C THR A 737 -27.72 24.02 2.86
N LEU A 738 -28.31 24.26 4.02
CA LEU A 738 -28.01 25.35 4.93
C LEU A 738 -27.39 24.82 6.22
N TYR A 739 -26.40 25.54 6.77
CA TYR A 739 -25.92 25.35 8.13
C TYR A 739 -26.29 26.58 8.95
N LEU A 740 -26.92 26.36 10.10
CA LEU A 740 -27.26 27.43 11.04
C LEU A 740 -26.70 27.10 12.42
N GLN A 741 -26.19 28.10 13.13
CA GLN A 741 -25.65 27.99 14.47
C GLN A 741 -26.22 29.08 15.34
N VAL A 742 -26.42 28.78 16.64
CA VAL A 742 -26.84 29.82 17.62
C VAL A 742 -25.81 30.95 17.61
N ALA A 743 -26.28 32.18 17.35
CA ALA A 743 -25.45 33.37 17.41
C ALA A 743 -24.98 33.58 18.88
N GLN A 744 -23.68 33.73 19.03
CA GLN A 744 -23.06 34.00 20.32
C GLN A 744 -23.32 35.42 20.79
#